data_f709a04496675e75bc3602da5ff6c455
#
_entry.id   f709a04496675e75bc3602da5ff6c455
#
_cell.length_a   1.000
_cell.length_b   1.000
_cell.length_c   1.000
_cell.angle_alpha   90.00
_cell.angle_beta   90.00
_cell.angle_gamma   90.00
#
_symmetry.space_group_name_H-M   'P 1'
#
loop_
_entity.id
_entity.type
_entity.pdbx_description
1 polymer ?
#
loop_
_entity_poly.entity_id
_entity_poly.type
_entity_poly.pdbx_seq_one_letter_code
_entity_poly.pdbx_strand_id
1 'polypeptide(L)'
;MVYDVQDEDDASRLVALGSTQADSPEWQATIENVVKSVVSIHFCQTCSFDTELSMSSQATGFVVDAERGYILTNRHVVCSGPFWGYVIFDNHEECDVRPVYRDPVHDFGFLQFDPQAIRYMNLTELKLQPAGARVGSEIRVVGNDAGEKLSILSGVISRLDRNAPEYGEGYSDFNTNYIQAAAAASGGSSGSPVVNVDGHAIALQAGGRADGAATDYFLPLDRPRRALECIQRGEPVTRGTIQTQWILKPFDECRRLGLTPDWEAAVRRTTPTETSMLVAEIILPEGPADGKLQEGDVLLQVNGSLLTQFIRLDAILDASVGDTVRLLVQRGGDNVEVQCDVGDLHAITPDRFVTVAGGTFHDLSYQQARLYAIATRGVFVCEAAGSFKLENTLSGWLIDSIDKRPTRNLDEFVAVMKTIPDRSRVVISYRHIRDLHTRGTSIVYIDRHWHPKMRLAVRNDTTGLWDFSDLADSIPAPAPIPRKAEFIRLDGVKQPAAAEIVRSFVRVSCTMPLKIDGYPQAKKTGFGLVIDAERGLVLVSRAIVPYDLCDINITVADSVIVAAKVIFLHPLQNYAIIQYDPSLVLAPVQSAKLSTEYITQGQETIFVGFNQNFRIVVAKTAVTDITTVSIPANASAPRYRALNLDAITVDTGLSGQCTNGVLLGDDGVVQALWLNYFGERTANSHKDIEYHLGFPTPSILPVTAKIQQGIIPNLRILNMESYVVQMSQARIMGVAEDWIQKVSEANPSRHQLFMVRKVDCPPPNFRPAPGSESLQEGDIILTLDGQLITRVSELDIMYDKEVLDALIVRNGQEVRIKVPTVPTADLETDRAVVFCGAVLQKPHHAVRQQISKLHSEIYVSARVCLCPCP
;
A
#
# COMPACT_ATOMS: atom_id res chain seq x y z
N MET A 1 5.54 0.59 -22.03
CA MET A 1 6.66 1.14 -22.80
C MET A 1 6.80 0.29 -24.04
N VAL A 2 6.56 0.85 -25.18
CA VAL A 2 6.92 0.24 -26.46
C VAL A 2 8.37 0.64 -26.67
N TYR A 3 9.28 -0.30 -26.56
CA TYR A 3 10.68 -0.09 -26.94
C TYR A 3 10.75 -0.09 -28.45
N ASP A 4 11.33 0.96 -28.99
CA ASP A 4 11.60 1.11 -30.41
C ASP A 4 12.69 0.09 -30.80
N VAL A 5 12.40 -0.70 -31.81
CA VAL A 5 13.22 -1.87 -32.26
C VAL A 5 14.56 -1.46 -32.89
N GLN A 6 14.98 -0.22 -32.80
CA GLN A 6 16.24 0.25 -33.39
C GLN A 6 17.44 0.25 -32.41
N ASP A 7 17.25 -0.03 -31.11
CA ASP A 7 18.36 -0.06 -30.16
C ASP A 7 18.94 -1.44 -29.84
N GLU A 8 18.40 -2.53 -30.43
CA GLU A 8 18.94 -3.87 -30.19
C GLU A 8 20.30 -4.11 -30.86
N ASP A 9 20.61 -3.39 -31.93
CA ASP A 9 21.90 -3.55 -32.64
C ASP A 9 23.08 -2.84 -31.96
N ASP A 10 22.81 -1.80 -31.14
CA ASP A 10 23.84 -1.12 -30.36
C ASP A 10 24.13 -1.77 -29.00
N ALA A 11 23.13 -2.39 -28.38
CA ALA A 11 23.33 -3.15 -27.16
C ALA A 11 24.14 -4.43 -27.40
N SER A 12 23.92 -5.12 -28.51
CA SER A 12 24.71 -6.28 -28.91
C SER A 12 26.15 -5.94 -29.32
N ARG A 13 26.40 -4.71 -29.77
CA ARG A 13 27.76 -4.21 -30.03
C ARG A 13 28.51 -3.80 -28.77
N LEU A 14 27.83 -3.29 -27.75
CA LEU A 14 28.43 -2.94 -26.45
C LEU A 14 28.81 -4.20 -25.65
N VAL A 15 28.02 -5.25 -25.72
CA VAL A 15 28.35 -6.57 -25.13
C VAL A 15 29.54 -7.23 -25.83
N ALA A 16 29.76 -6.98 -27.11
CA ALA A 16 30.91 -7.50 -27.87
C ALA A 16 32.22 -6.72 -27.63
N LEU A 17 32.14 -5.54 -26.92
CA LEU A 17 33.34 -4.73 -26.58
C LEU A 17 33.77 -4.88 -25.13
N GLY A 18 33.00 -5.61 -24.29
CA GLY A 18 33.43 -6.07 -22.96
C GLY A 18 34.45 -7.18 -23.13
N SER A 19 35.72 -6.83 -23.18
CA SER A 19 36.85 -7.72 -23.42
C SER A 19 36.72 -9.01 -22.61
N THR A 20 36.60 -10.08 -23.30
CA THR A 20 36.94 -11.42 -22.91
C THR A 20 38.44 -11.54 -22.54
N GLN A 21 38.80 -11.14 -21.33
CA GLN A 21 39.85 -11.90 -20.66
C GLN A 21 39.15 -13.18 -20.20
N ALA A 22 39.37 -14.27 -20.93
CA ALA A 22 38.96 -15.60 -20.52
C ALA A 22 39.50 -15.82 -19.11
N ASP A 23 38.63 -16.19 -18.15
CA ASP A 23 39.04 -16.53 -16.79
C ASP A 23 40.17 -17.56 -16.88
N SER A 24 41.13 -17.45 -15.97
CA SER A 24 42.23 -18.42 -15.92
C SER A 24 41.63 -19.82 -15.71
N PRO A 25 42.32 -20.91 -16.17
CA PRO A 25 41.83 -22.26 -15.93
C PRO A 25 41.52 -22.58 -14.48
N GLU A 26 42.19 -21.91 -13.53
CA GLU A 26 41.96 -22.03 -12.11
C GLU A 26 40.59 -21.43 -11.70
N TRP A 27 40.25 -20.25 -12.22
CA TRP A 27 38.94 -19.66 -11.99
C TRP A 27 37.79 -20.47 -12.60
N GLN A 28 37.98 -21.05 -13.80
CA GLN A 28 36.95 -21.89 -14.42
C GLN A 28 36.65 -23.11 -13.54
N ALA A 29 37.67 -23.81 -13.05
CA ALA A 29 37.50 -24.96 -12.16
C ALA A 29 36.86 -24.57 -10.82
N THR A 30 37.20 -23.41 -10.27
CA THR A 30 36.60 -22.88 -9.05
C THR A 30 35.12 -22.58 -9.25
N ILE A 31 34.76 -21.88 -10.30
CA ILE A 31 33.38 -21.52 -10.62
C ILE A 31 32.51 -22.76 -10.79
N GLU A 32 32.95 -23.77 -11.55
CA GLU A 32 32.22 -25.04 -11.76
C GLU A 32 31.89 -25.76 -10.44
N ASN A 33 32.70 -25.58 -9.42
CA ASN A 33 32.46 -26.16 -8.09
C ASN A 33 31.56 -25.27 -7.24
N VAL A 34 31.79 -23.96 -7.23
CA VAL A 34 31.04 -22.97 -6.43
C VAL A 34 29.57 -22.94 -6.82
N VAL A 35 29.28 -23.00 -8.13
CA VAL A 35 27.90 -22.97 -8.67
C VAL A 35 27.01 -24.03 -8.03
N LYS A 36 27.55 -25.23 -7.78
CA LYS A 36 26.79 -26.34 -7.15
C LYS A 36 26.32 -26.05 -5.72
N SER A 37 26.91 -25.04 -5.08
CA SER A 37 26.53 -24.63 -3.72
C SER A 37 25.65 -23.39 -3.71
N VAL A 38 25.45 -22.71 -4.85
CA VAL A 38 24.65 -21.48 -4.92
C VAL A 38 23.22 -21.80 -5.30
N VAL A 39 22.28 -21.14 -4.63
CA VAL A 39 20.84 -21.34 -4.84
C VAL A 39 20.13 -20.02 -5.12
N SER A 40 19.11 -20.07 -5.96
CA SER A 40 18.15 -18.99 -6.13
C SER A 40 17.08 -19.11 -5.06
N ILE A 41 16.84 -18.06 -4.29
CA ILE A 41 15.85 -18.03 -3.22
C ILE A 41 14.65 -17.23 -3.72
N HIS A 42 13.48 -17.86 -3.70
CA HIS A 42 12.19 -17.21 -3.91
C HIS A 42 11.48 -17.13 -2.58
N PHE A 43 11.18 -15.91 -2.12
CA PHE A 43 10.63 -15.72 -0.80
C PHE A 43 9.53 -14.67 -0.75
N CYS A 44 8.70 -14.79 0.28
CA CYS A 44 7.62 -13.87 0.59
C CYS A 44 7.60 -13.59 2.09
N GLN A 45 7.69 -12.32 2.47
CA GLN A 45 7.26 -11.86 3.76
C GLN A 45 5.76 -11.61 3.69
N THR A 46 4.98 -12.43 4.37
CA THR A 46 3.52 -12.47 4.21
C THR A 46 2.79 -11.34 4.92
N CYS A 47 3.44 -10.64 5.85
CA CYS A 47 2.92 -9.43 6.49
C CYS A 47 4.04 -8.46 6.81
N SER A 48 3.71 -7.17 6.90
CA SER A 48 4.66 -6.14 7.33
C SER A 48 5.08 -6.38 8.78
N PHE A 49 6.37 -6.32 9.06
CA PHE A 49 6.92 -6.47 10.39
C PHE A 49 8.27 -5.77 10.52
N ASP A 50 8.47 -5.06 11.65
CA ASP A 50 9.64 -4.25 11.97
C ASP A 50 9.94 -3.24 10.85
N THR A 51 11.10 -3.34 10.21
CA THR A 51 11.54 -2.44 9.15
C THR A 51 11.11 -2.86 7.75
N GLU A 52 10.48 -4.02 7.61
CA GLU A 52 10.21 -4.65 6.33
C GLU A 52 8.71 -4.67 6.01
N LEU A 53 8.40 -4.30 4.78
CA LEU A 53 7.05 -4.41 4.27
C LEU A 53 6.78 -5.83 3.77
N SER A 54 5.51 -6.16 3.71
CA SER A 54 5.06 -7.35 3.04
C SER A 54 5.39 -7.30 1.55
N MET A 55 6.15 -8.29 1.08
CA MET A 55 6.62 -8.36 -0.30
C MET A 55 6.97 -9.78 -0.71
N SER A 56 6.98 -10.04 -2.01
CA SER A 56 7.62 -11.21 -2.61
C SER A 56 8.83 -10.76 -3.41
N SER A 57 9.92 -11.48 -3.30
CA SER A 57 11.16 -11.14 -3.99
C SER A 57 11.99 -12.38 -4.31
N GLN A 58 13.08 -12.16 -5.03
CA GLN A 58 14.09 -13.17 -5.35
C GLN A 58 15.44 -12.69 -4.85
N ALA A 59 16.26 -13.63 -4.42
CA ALA A 59 17.60 -13.38 -3.91
C ALA A 59 18.49 -14.60 -4.14
N THR A 60 19.71 -14.51 -3.69
CA THR A 60 20.69 -15.58 -3.74
C THR A 60 21.01 -16.06 -2.33
N GLY A 61 21.43 -17.30 -2.22
CA GLY A 61 22.08 -17.87 -1.04
C GLY A 61 23.06 -18.96 -1.44
N PHE A 62 23.78 -19.46 -0.47
CA PHE A 62 24.69 -20.57 -0.74
C PHE A 62 24.77 -21.53 0.45
N VAL A 63 24.93 -22.81 0.12
CA VAL A 63 25.02 -23.91 1.10
C VAL A 63 26.32 -23.78 1.88
N VAL A 64 26.21 -23.76 3.22
CA VAL A 64 27.34 -23.67 4.16
C VAL A 64 27.45 -24.91 5.06
N ASP A 65 26.43 -25.78 5.01
CA ASP A 65 26.41 -27.10 5.67
C ASP A 65 25.50 -28.01 4.84
N ALA A 66 26.09 -28.85 4.03
CA ALA A 66 25.37 -29.74 3.12
C ALA A 66 24.69 -30.90 3.87
N GLU A 67 25.23 -31.34 5.00
CA GLU A 67 24.66 -32.43 5.80
C GLU A 67 23.37 -32.00 6.50
N ARG A 68 23.34 -30.78 7.06
CA ARG A 68 22.18 -30.23 7.78
C ARG A 68 21.27 -29.36 6.93
N GLY A 69 21.68 -29.04 5.67
CA GLY A 69 20.94 -28.23 4.72
C GLY A 69 20.91 -26.74 5.08
N TYR A 70 21.99 -26.19 5.67
CA TYR A 70 22.01 -24.77 6.00
C TYR A 70 22.49 -23.93 4.81
N ILE A 71 21.73 -22.86 4.54
CA ILE A 71 22.02 -21.84 3.52
C ILE A 71 22.29 -20.51 4.22
N LEU A 72 23.39 -19.87 3.90
CA LEU A 72 23.68 -18.48 4.29
C LEU A 72 23.13 -17.53 3.25
N THR A 73 22.44 -16.49 3.70
CA THR A 73 21.94 -15.38 2.89
C THR A 73 21.83 -14.10 3.73
N ASN A 74 21.28 -13.02 3.19
CA ASN A 74 21.07 -11.80 3.96
C ASN A 74 19.88 -11.91 4.94
N ARG A 75 19.89 -11.09 5.98
CA ARG A 75 18.77 -10.97 6.94
C ARG A 75 17.48 -10.54 6.27
N HIS A 76 17.56 -9.54 5.37
CA HIS A 76 16.39 -9.07 4.64
C HIS A 76 15.78 -10.11 3.69
N VAL A 77 16.51 -11.18 3.34
CA VAL A 77 16.02 -12.34 2.60
C VAL A 77 15.34 -13.35 3.54
N VAL A 78 15.95 -13.61 4.72
CA VAL A 78 15.35 -14.46 5.76
C VAL A 78 14.08 -13.82 6.35
N CYS A 79 13.91 -12.53 6.21
CA CYS A 79 12.84 -11.67 6.69
C CYS A 79 12.73 -11.58 8.23
N SER A 80 12.29 -10.44 8.72
CA SER A 80 12.03 -10.25 10.15
C SER A 80 10.68 -10.83 10.59
N GLY A 81 9.70 -10.85 9.70
CA GLY A 81 8.33 -11.30 9.91
C GLY A 81 8.04 -12.73 9.43
N PRO A 82 6.76 -13.09 9.32
CA PRO A 82 6.33 -14.39 8.79
C PRO A 82 6.80 -14.61 7.36
N PHE A 83 7.48 -15.71 7.15
CA PHE A 83 8.20 -16.07 5.95
C PHE A 83 7.58 -17.29 5.26
N TRP A 84 7.58 -17.26 3.96
CA TRP A 84 7.39 -18.43 3.10
C TRP A 84 8.39 -18.35 1.94
N GLY A 85 9.02 -19.48 1.60
CA GLY A 85 9.97 -19.49 0.50
C GLY A 85 10.46 -20.88 0.13
N TYR A 86 11.07 -20.95 -1.04
CA TYR A 86 11.72 -22.13 -1.59
C TYR A 86 13.02 -21.72 -2.30
N VAL A 87 13.88 -22.70 -2.51
CA VAL A 87 15.15 -22.53 -3.24
C VAL A 87 15.17 -23.38 -4.49
N ILE A 88 15.85 -22.88 -5.51
CA ILE A 88 16.11 -23.61 -6.74
C ILE A 88 17.63 -23.77 -6.88
N PHE A 89 18.09 -25.00 -7.03
CA PHE A 89 19.48 -25.37 -7.24
C PHE A 89 19.88 -25.25 -8.71
N ASP A 90 21.17 -25.30 -8.99
CA ASP A 90 21.72 -25.20 -10.37
C ASP A 90 21.13 -26.23 -11.35
N ASN A 91 20.82 -27.43 -10.87
CA ASN A 91 20.18 -28.48 -11.65
C ASN A 91 18.65 -28.34 -11.75
N HIS A 92 18.06 -27.22 -11.32
CA HIS A 92 16.63 -26.92 -11.27
C HIS A 92 15.79 -27.80 -10.32
N GLU A 93 16.40 -28.50 -9.38
CA GLU A 93 15.66 -29.07 -8.27
C GLU A 93 15.20 -27.96 -7.33
N GLU A 94 13.94 -28.06 -6.88
CA GLU A 94 13.28 -27.11 -5.99
C GLU A 94 13.06 -27.73 -4.62
N CYS A 95 13.27 -26.94 -3.55
CA CYS A 95 13.06 -27.40 -2.19
C CYS A 95 12.56 -26.24 -1.31
N ASP A 96 11.55 -26.53 -0.47
CA ASP A 96 11.07 -25.56 0.54
C ASP A 96 12.18 -25.25 1.55
N VAL A 97 12.17 -24.00 2.01
CA VAL A 97 13.11 -23.54 3.05
C VAL A 97 12.38 -22.90 4.22
N ARG A 98 12.99 -22.97 5.38
CA ARG A 98 12.54 -22.30 6.60
C ARG A 98 13.67 -21.49 7.23
N PRO A 99 13.34 -20.34 7.87
CA PRO A 99 14.31 -19.58 8.66
C PRO A 99 14.81 -20.37 9.86
N VAL A 100 16.14 -20.31 10.10
CA VAL A 100 16.78 -20.90 11.28
C VAL A 100 17.31 -19.82 12.19
N TYR A 101 17.91 -18.80 11.61
CA TYR A 101 18.51 -17.70 12.33
C TYR A 101 18.48 -16.43 11.50
N ARG A 102 18.26 -15.32 12.17
CA ARG A 102 18.43 -13.96 11.63
C ARG A 102 19.18 -13.11 12.64
N ASP A 103 20.23 -12.42 12.22
CA ASP A 103 20.97 -11.55 13.13
C ASP A 103 20.12 -10.31 13.47
N PRO A 104 20.05 -9.90 14.75
CA PRO A 104 19.25 -8.74 15.16
C PRO A 104 19.79 -7.40 14.61
N VAL A 105 21.05 -7.33 14.22
CA VAL A 105 21.73 -6.09 13.81
C VAL A 105 22.30 -6.18 12.41
N HIS A 106 23.03 -7.26 12.07
CA HIS A 106 23.76 -7.37 10.81
C HIS A 106 22.97 -8.10 9.73
N ASP A 107 23.21 -7.73 8.48
CA ASP A 107 22.42 -8.22 7.34
C ASP A 107 22.82 -9.64 6.91
N PHE A 108 22.69 -10.60 7.81
CA PHE A 108 22.82 -12.02 7.49
C PHE A 108 21.84 -12.89 8.28
N GLY A 109 21.55 -14.06 7.72
CA GLY A 109 20.77 -15.09 8.37
C GLY A 109 20.92 -16.44 7.69
N PHE A 110 20.31 -17.44 8.28
CA PHE A 110 20.36 -18.81 7.78
C PHE A 110 18.95 -19.35 7.50
N LEU A 111 18.83 -19.97 6.34
CA LEU A 111 17.69 -20.81 5.97
C LEU A 111 18.10 -22.27 6.08
N GLN A 112 17.11 -23.16 6.21
CA GLN A 112 17.31 -24.60 6.18
C GLN A 112 16.38 -25.25 5.16
N PHE A 113 16.93 -26.17 4.36
CA PHE A 113 16.21 -27.07 3.49
C PHE A 113 16.42 -28.53 3.92
N ASP A 114 15.60 -29.44 3.39
CA ASP A 114 15.80 -30.89 3.59
C ASP A 114 16.79 -31.41 2.54
N PRO A 115 18.02 -31.82 2.93
CA PRO A 115 18.98 -32.36 1.98
C PRO A 115 18.50 -33.61 1.24
N GLN A 116 17.56 -34.38 1.82
CA GLN A 116 17.01 -35.59 1.20
C GLN A 116 16.03 -35.28 0.06
N ALA A 117 15.55 -34.03 -0.04
CA ALA A 117 14.72 -33.61 -1.14
C ALA A 117 15.50 -33.49 -2.45
N ILE A 118 16.82 -33.27 -2.38
CA ILE A 118 17.71 -33.13 -3.55
C ILE A 118 18.21 -34.52 -3.96
N ARG A 119 17.87 -34.94 -5.17
CA ARG A 119 18.07 -36.33 -5.62
C ARG A 119 19.04 -36.49 -6.77
N TYR A 120 19.21 -35.47 -7.59
CA TYR A 120 19.88 -35.57 -8.89
C TYR A 120 21.19 -34.79 -8.95
N MET A 121 21.63 -34.19 -7.83
CA MET A 121 22.95 -33.57 -7.73
C MET A 121 23.64 -33.94 -6.42
N ASN A 122 24.96 -33.88 -6.43
CA ASN A 122 25.74 -33.97 -5.20
C ASN A 122 25.79 -32.59 -4.55
N LEU A 123 25.23 -32.47 -3.37
CA LEU A 123 25.30 -31.23 -2.59
C LEU A 123 26.76 -30.93 -2.22
N THR A 124 27.16 -29.70 -2.40
CA THR A 124 28.44 -29.16 -1.98
C THR A 124 28.21 -27.96 -1.07
N GLU A 125 29.19 -27.68 -0.22
CA GLU A 125 29.18 -26.55 0.70
C GLU A 125 30.35 -25.62 0.45
N LEU A 126 30.16 -24.32 0.71
CA LEU A 126 31.24 -23.34 0.68
C LEU A 126 31.79 -23.11 2.09
N LYS A 127 33.10 -23.20 2.23
CA LYS A 127 33.79 -22.88 3.48
C LYS A 127 33.88 -21.37 3.68
N LEU A 128 33.49 -20.91 4.87
CA LEU A 128 33.58 -19.50 5.26
C LEU A 128 35.01 -19.19 5.70
N GLN A 129 35.69 -18.33 4.94
CA GLN A 129 37.08 -17.93 5.22
C GLN A 129 37.26 -16.41 5.24
N PRO A 130 36.73 -15.69 6.26
CA PRO A 130 36.77 -14.22 6.31
C PRO A 130 38.22 -13.67 6.21
N ALA A 131 39.25 -14.38 6.72
CA ALA A 131 40.65 -13.97 6.62
C ALA A 131 41.19 -13.93 5.17
N GLY A 132 40.46 -14.50 4.20
CA GLY A 132 40.81 -14.44 2.78
C GLY A 132 40.52 -13.08 2.14
N ALA A 133 39.69 -12.24 2.75
CA ALA A 133 39.39 -10.89 2.25
C ALA A 133 40.60 -9.95 2.46
N ARG A 134 41.26 -9.56 1.39
CA ARG A 134 42.42 -8.64 1.43
C ARG A 134 42.32 -7.62 0.29
N VAL A 135 42.78 -6.39 0.57
CA VAL A 135 42.84 -5.37 -0.49
C VAL A 135 43.73 -5.85 -1.64
N GLY A 136 43.26 -5.70 -2.87
CA GLY A 136 43.93 -6.15 -4.08
C GLY A 136 43.64 -7.60 -4.46
N SER A 137 42.90 -8.38 -3.64
CA SER A 137 42.50 -9.73 -4.01
C SER A 137 41.43 -9.73 -5.13
N GLU A 138 41.63 -10.55 -6.13
CA GLU A 138 40.64 -10.86 -7.13
C GLU A 138 39.53 -11.70 -6.51
N ILE A 139 38.28 -11.40 -6.89
CA ILE A 139 37.08 -12.08 -6.40
C ILE A 139 36.12 -12.39 -7.53
N ARG A 140 35.21 -13.34 -7.27
CA ARG A 140 34.01 -13.54 -8.06
C ARG A 140 32.78 -13.48 -7.13
N VAL A 141 31.76 -12.74 -7.57
CA VAL A 141 30.44 -12.76 -6.96
C VAL A 141 29.60 -13.72 -7.82
N VAL A 142 29.09 -14.79 -7.22
CA VAL A 142 28.36 -15.85 -7.92
C VAL A 142 26.92 -15.85 -7.44
N GLY A 143 25.98 -15.47 -8.29
CA GLY A 143 24.59 -15.35 -7.85
C GLY A 143 23.58 -15.11 -8.96
N ASN A 144 22.35 -14.85 -8.60
CA ASN A 144 21.22 -14.66 -9.52
C ASN A 144 20.95 -13.16 -9.71
N ASP A 145 21.81 -12.51 -10.48
CA ASP A 145 21.69 -11.09 -10.79
C ASP A 145 20.42 -10.80 -11.59
N ALA A 146 19.73 -9.70 -11.30
CA ALA A 146 18.45 -9.31 -11.90
C ALA A 146 17.32 -10.37 -11.80
N GLY A 147 17.45 -11.36 -10.93
CA GLY A 147 16.48 -12.46 -10.83
C GLY A 147 16.51 -13.43 -12.02
N GLU A 148 17.53 -13.32 -12.85
CA GLU A 148 17.79 -14.21 -13.98
C GLU A 148 18.62 -15.43 -13.55
N LYS A 149 19.07 -16.20 -14.52
CA LYS A 149 19.96 -17.35 -14.27
C LYS A 149 21.29 -16.88 -13.69
N LEU A 150 21.97 -17.83 -13.05
CA LEU A 150 23.26 -17.64 -12.41
C LEU A 150 24.21 -16.76 -13.23
N SER A 151 24.66 -15.68 -12.61
CA SER A 151 25.65 -14.74 -13.16
C SER A 151 26.92 -14.76 -12.33
N ILE A 152 28.05 -14.44 -12.96
CA ILE A 152 29.36 -14.40 -12.32
C ILE A 152 29.98 -13.05 -12.60
N LEU A 153 30.14 -12.26 -11.54
CA LEU A 153 30.73 -10.92 -11.62
C LEU A 153 32.15 -10.97 -11.11
N SER A 154 33.08 -10.46 -11.90
CA SER A 154 34.48 -10.31 -11.50
C SER A 154 34.72 -8.97 -10.83
N GLY A 155 35.56 -8.95 -9.81
CA GLY A 155 35.92 -7.75 -9.09
C GLY A 155 37.27 -7.86 -8.37
N VAL A 156 37.67 -6.73 -7.79
CA VAL A 156 38.86 -6.64 -6.93
C VAL A 156 38.52 -5.89 -5.66
N ILE A 157 38.89 -6.44 -4.51
CA ILE A 157 38.66 -5.78 -3.22
C ILE A 157 39.47 -4.50 -3.18
N SER A 158 38.79 -3.38 -3.01
CA SER A 158 39.40 -2.06 -2.98
C SER A 158 39.60 -1.54 -1.56
N ARG A 159 38.77 -1.97 -0.58
CA ARG A 159 38.74 -1.45 0.77
C ARG A 159 38.09 -2.43 1.75
N LEU A 160 38.55 -2.43 3.03
CA LEU A 160 38.00 -3.30 4.10
C LEU A 160 37.37 -2.53 5.26
N ASP A 161 37.51 -1.22 5.28
CA ASP A 161 37.13 -0.35 6.40
C ASP A 161 36.00 0.63 6.02
N ARG A 162 35.17 0.25 5.07
CA ARG A 162 34.02 1.06 4.68
C ARG A 162 32.95 1.04 5.77
N ASN A 163 32.41 2.21 6.13
CA ASN A 163 31.21 2.27 6.97
C ASN A 163 30.06 1.55 6.28
N ALA A 164 29.18 0.95 7.07
CA ALA A 164 27.99 0.30 6.55
C ALA A 164 27.18 1.28 5.70
N PRO A 165 26.65 0.83 4.53
CA PRO A 165 25.81 1.67 3.71
C PRO A 165 24.47 1.93 4.39
N GLU A 166 23.89 3.10 4.13
CA GLU A 166 22.52 3.40 4.54
C GLU A 166 21.55 2.83 3.50
N TYR A 167 20.64 1.95 3.93
CA TYR A 167 19.63 1.32 3.09
C TYR A 167 18.28 2.09 3.05
N GLY A 168 18.29 3.37 3.43
CA GLY A 168 17.12 4.23 3.44
C GLY A 168 16.41 4.29 4.80
N GLU A 169 15.07 4.41 4.79
CA GLU A 169 14.29 4.71 6.00
C GLU A 169 14.02 3.50 6.91
N GLY A 170 14.40 2.33 6.50
CA GLY A 170 14.10 1.09 7.21
C GLY A 170 15.27 0.55 8.01
N TYR A 171 15.81 -0.54 7.50
CA TYR A 171 16.93 -1.24 8.09
C TYR A 171 18.26 -0.68 7.59
N SER A 172 19.26 -0.57 8.47
CA SER A 172 20.66 -0.40 8.09
C SER A 172 21.57 -1.00 9.14
N ASP A 173 22.71 -1.58 8.68
CA ASP A 173 23.74 -2.12 9.55
C ASP A 173 24.49 -1.00 10.26
N PHE A 174 24.98 -1.33 11.42
CA PHE A 174 25.86 -0.46 12.22
C PHE A 174 26.83 -1.32 13.03
N ASN A 175 27.78 -0.68 13.69
CA ASN A 175 28.84 -1.35 14.45
C ASN A 175 29.60 -2.40 13.60
N THR A 176 29.83 -2.12 12.35
CA THR A 176 30.54 -3.01 11.44
C THR A 176 31.23 -2.24 10.33
N ASN A 177 32.32 -2.79 9.82
CA ASN A 177 32.91 -2.37 8.56
C ASN A 177 32.41 -3.27 7.42
N TYR A 178 32.23 -2.68 6.25
CA TYR A 178 31.94 -3.37 5.01
C TYR A 178 33.18 -3.46 4.13
N ILE A 179 33.27 -4.53 3.38
CA ILE A 179 34.25 -4.72 2.32
C ILE A 179 33.70 -4.06 1.06
N GLN A 180 34.53 -3.28 0.39
CA GLN A 180 34.17 -2.61 -0.86
C GLN A 180 34.97 -3.20 -2.01
N ALA A 181 34.30 -3.46 -3.12
CA ALA A 181 34.93 -3.84 -4.38
C ALA A 181 34.40 -3.01 -5.54
N ALA A 182 35.22 -2.94 -6.60
CA ALA A 182 34.77 -2.45 -7.90
C ALA A 182 34.09 -3.62 -8.64
N ALA A 183 32.79 -3.72 -8.48
CA ALA A 183 31.91 -4.67 -9.15
C ALA A 183 30.53 -4.01 -9.33
N ALA A 184 29.65 -4.57 -10.14
CA ALA A 184 28.35 -4.00 -10.45
C ALA A 184 27.28 -5.10 -10.36
N ALA A 185 26.82 -5.37 -9.14
CA ALA A 185 25.70 -6.26 -8.90
C ALA A 185 24.37 -5.52 -9.03
N SER A 186 23.32 -6.21 -9.41
CA SER A 186 21.95 -5.70 -9.50
C SER A 186 21.01 -6.37 -8.48
N GLY A 187 19.72 -6.02 -8.52
CA GLY A 187 18.72 -6.66 -7.66
C GLY A 187 18.63 -8.17 -7.92
N GLY A 188 18.58 -8.98 -6.85
CA GLY A 188 18.61 -10.45 -6.91
C GLY A 188 19.97 -11.03 -6.49
N SER A 189 21.05 -10.27 -6.57
CA SER A 189 22.38 -10.70 -6.13
C SER A 189 22.56 -10.68 -4.60
N SER A 190 21.65 -10.11 -3.85
CA SER A 190 21.68 -10.14 -2.37
C SER A 190 21.85 -11.57 -1.86
N GLY A 191 22.80 -11.80 -0.95
CA GLY A 191 23.10 -13.11 -0.39
C GLY A 191 24.04 -13.97 -1.24
N SER A 192 24.57 -13.45 -2.35
CA SER A 192 25.60 -14.15 -3.16
C SER A 192 26.89 -14.33 -2.38
N PRO A 193 27.55 -15.48 -2.50
CA PRO A 193 28.91 -15.63 -1.98
C PRO A 193 29.89 -14.80 -2.82
N VAL A 194 30.79 -14.12 -2.12
CA VAL A 194 31.99 -13.52 -2.68
C VAL A 194 33.15 -14.50 -2.46
N VAL A 195 33.67 -15.06 -3.54
CA VAL A 195 34.66 -16.15 -3.45
C VAL A 195 36.02 -15.73 -3.93
N ASN A 196 37.06 -16.33 -3.34
CA ASN A 196 38.44 -16.27 -3.83
C ASN A 196 38.73 -17.39 -4.84
N VAL A 197 39.93 -17.39 -5.42
CA VAL A 197 40.34 -18.40 -6.41
C VAL A 197 40.38 -19.83 -5.86
N ASP A 198 40.56 -20.00 -4.54
CA ASP A 198 40.50 -21.33 -3.87
C ASP A 198 39.07 -21.86 -3.68
N GLY A 199 38.03 -21.12 -4.08
CA GLY A 199 36.63 -21.49 -3.91
C GLY A 199 36.07 -21.29 -2.51
N HIS A 200 36.73 -20.53 -1.65
CA HIS A 200 36.23 -20.20 -0.33
C HIS A 200 35.39 -18.92 -0.36
N ALA A 201 34.27 -18.90 0.37
CA ALA A 201 33.50 -17.68 0.58
C ALA A 201 34.24 -16.77 1.57
N ILE A 202 34.58 -15.56 1.14
CA ILE A 202 35.34 -14.57 1.93
C ILE A 202 34.49 -13.39 2.38
N ALA A 203 33.34 -13.16 1.73
CA ALA A 203 32.37 -12.14 2.08
C ALA A 203 30.97 -12.51 1.57
N LEU A 204 29.96 -11.79 2.04
CA LEU A 204 28.55 -11.93 1.63
C LEU A 204 28.09 -10.66 0.91
N GLN A 205 27.55 -10.79 -0.29
CA GLN A 205 26.95 -9.67 -1.03
C GLN A 205 25.75 -9.13 -0.25
N ALA A 206 25.77 -7.85 0.06
CA ALA A 206 24.70 -7.19 0.80
C ALA A 206 23.95 -6.15 -0.02
N GLY A 207 24.65 -5.42 -0.87
CA GLY A 207 24.05 -4.38 -1.71
C GLY A 207 25.08 -3.69 -2.58
N GLY A 208 24.61 -2.84 -3.47
CA GLY A 208 25.43 -2.04 -4.37
C GLY A 208 24.89 -0.62 -4.54
N ARG A 209 25.72 0.25 -5.09
CA ARG A 209 25.36 1.62 -5.43
C ARG A 209 25.44 1.78 -6.96
N ALA A 210 24.33 2.12 -7.58
CA ALA A 210 24.25 2.32 -9.03
C ALA A 210 24.58 3.78 -9.45
N ASP A 211 24.49 4.74 -8.52
CA ASP A 211 24.73 6.15 -8.80
C ASP A 211 26.23 6.47 -8.75
N GLY A 212 26.87 6.56 -9.90
CA GLY A 212 28.30 6.88 -10.04
C GLY A 212 29.13 5.68 -10.49
N ALA A 213 30.37 5.54 -9.98
CA ALA A 213 31.18 4.36 -10.25
C ALA A 213 30.54 3.14 -9.57
N ALA A 214 30.31 2.08 -10.35
CA ALA A 214 29.74 0.83 -9.87
C ALA A 214 30.55 0.30 -8.67
N THR A 215 29.90 0.17 -7.53
CA THR A 215 30.56 -0.21 -6.29
C THR A 215 29.64 -1.16 -5.51
N ASP A 216 30.16 -2.31 -5.16
CA ASP A 216 29.47 -3.28 -4.31
C ASP A 216 30.00 -3.27 -2.89
N TYR A 217 29.11 -3.59 -1.97
CA TYR A 217 29.36 -3.68 -0.54
C TYR A 217 29.09 -5.08 -0.04
N PHE A 218 30.07 -5.64 0.65
CA PHE A 218 30.03 -6.99 1.16
C PHE A 218 30.13 -7.02 2.66
N LEU A 219 29.31 -7.83 3.31
CA LEU A 219 29.38 -8.07 4.74
C LEU A 219 30.53 -9.06 5.05
N PRO A 220 31.40 -8.76 6.04
CA PRO A 220 32.41 -9.70 6.53
C PRO A 220 31.80 -10.96 7.14
N LEU A 221 32.43 -12.12 6.94
CA LEU A 221 31.90 -13.42 7.35
C LEU A 221 32.28 -13.85 8.78
N ASP A 222 32.93 -13.04 9.58
CA ASP A 222 33.33 -13.40 10.96
C ASP A 222 32.12 -13.73 11.83
N ARG A 223 31.08 -12.86 11.79
CA ARG A 223 29.83 -13.07 12.55
C ARG A 223 29.00 -14.21 11.98
N PRO A 224 28.77 -14.32 10.66
CA PRO A 224 28.10 -15.47 10.07
C PRO A 224 28.79 -16.79 10.42
N ARG A 225 30.12 -16.87 10.38
CA ARG A 225 30.86 -18.07 10.75
C ARG A 225 30.65 -18.45 12.22
N ARG A 226 30.77 -17.50 13.14
CA ARG A 226 30.51 -17.74 14.56
C ARG A 226 29.08 -18.22 14.80
N ALA A 227 28.10 -17.58 14.17
CA ALA A 227 26.70 -17.97 14.29
C ALA A 227 26.46 -19.39 13.74
N LEU A 228 27.05 -19.75 12.58
CA LEU A 228 26.97 -21.08 12.02
C LEU A 228 27.55 -22.13 12.99
N GLU A 229 28.72 -21.87 13.56
CA GLU A 229 29.36 -22.76 14.53
C GLU A 229 28.49 -22.99 15.79
N CYS A 230 27.80 -21.95 16.30
CA CYS A 230 26.84 -22.10 17.39
C CYS A 230 25.62 -22.97 16.97
N ILE A 231 25.03 -22.66 15.82
CA ILE A 231 23.86 -23.39 15.30
C ILE A 231 24.21 -24.88 15.07
N GLN A 232 25.39 -25.18 14.51
CA GLN A 232 25.86 -26.55 14.29
C GLN A 232 26.05 -27.33 15.61
N ARG A 233 26.42 -26.65 16.70
CA ARG A 233 26.54 -27.23 18.04
C ARG A 233 25.21 -27.29 18.79
N GLY A 234 24.12 -26.71 18.25
CA GLY A 234 22.83 -26.58 18.94
C GLY A 234 22.88 -25.59 20.11
N GLU A 235 23.80 -24.63 20.06
CA GLU A 235 23.96 -23.58 21.07
C GLU A 235 23.23 -22.30 20.62
N PRO A 236 22.68 -21.50 21.55
CA PRO A 236 22.11 -20.21 21.20
C PRO A 236 23.21 -19.25 20.70
N VAL A 237 22.89 -18.48 19.67
CA VAL A 237 23.77 -17.44 19.17
C VAL A 237 23.58 -16.19 20.05
N THR A 238 24.44 -16.00 21.04
CA THR A 238 24.39 -14.84 21.93
C THR A 238 24.81 -13.56 21.21
N ARG A 239 24.05 -12.46 21.43
CA ARG A 239 24.36 -11.13 20.90
C ARG A 239 24.23 -10.09 22.00
N GLY A 240 25.35 -9.53 22.43
CA GLY A 240 25.41 -8.56 23.51
C GLY A 240 25.32 -7.12 23.03
N THR A 241 24.71 -6.25 23.84
CA THR A 241 24.60 -4.83 23.54
C THR A 241 24.68 -3.95 24.78
N ILE A 242 25.25 -2.79 24.64
CA ILE A 242 25.12 -1.68 25.57
C ILE A 242 24.29 -0.53 24.97
N GLN A 243 23.61 -0.79 23.86
CA GLN A 243 22.76 0.15 23.11
C GLN A 243 23.52 1.43 22.71
N THR A 244 24.76 1.26 22.25
CA THR A 244 25.60 2.32 21.73
C THR A 244 25.97 2.02 20.28
N GLN A 245 25.78 2.98 19.40
CA GLN A 245 26.31 2.94 18.05
C GLN A 245 27.71 3.52 18.06
N TRP A 246 28.65 2.77 17.50
CA TRP A 246 30.04 3.16 17.34
C TRP A 246 30.36 3.42 15.88
N ILE A 247 31.27 4.37 15.63
CA ILE A 247 31.77 4.63 14.29
C ILE A 247 33.31 4.55 14.33
N LEU A 248 33.88 4.04 13.24
CA LEU A 248 35.33 4.00 13.09
C LEU A 248 35.83 5.36 12.57
N LYS A 249 36.68 6.06 13.35
CA LYS A 249 37.26 7.36 12.98
C LYS A 249 38.78 7.30 12.92
N PRO A 250 39.39 7.92 11.89
CA PRO A 250 40.87 7.97 11.79
C PRO A 250 41.50 8.78 12.93
N PHE A 251 42.77 8.52 13.23
CA PHE A 251 43.46 9.15 14.35
C PHE A 251 43.44 10.67 14.33
N ASP A 252 43.45 11.31 13.18
CA ASP A 252 43.40 12.78 13.09
C ASP A 252 42.05 13.33 13.56
N GLU A 253 40.94 12.62 13.30
CA GLU A 253 39.61 12.96 13.86
C GLU A 253 39.55 12.65 15.36
N CYS A 254 40.07 11.49 15.79
CA CYS A 254 40.12 11.12 17.21
C CYS A 254 40.93 12.12 18.04
N ARG A 255 42.01 12.67 17.48
CA ARG A 255 42.77 13.75 18.15
C ARG A 255 41.95 15.02 18.36
N ARG A 256 41.09 15.36 17.42
CA ARG A 256 40.17 16.50 17.60
C ARG A 256 39.15 16.26 18.71
N LEU A 257 38.81 14.99 18.96
CA LEU A 257 37.94 14.56 20.06
C LEU A 257 38.67 14.39 21.39
N GLY A 258 40.00 14.53 21.41
CA GLY A 258 40.82 14.49 22.63
C GLY A 258 41.69 13.25 22.77
N LEU A 259 41.88 12.43 21.72
CA LEU A 259 42.84 11.32 21.78
C LEU A 259 44.24 11.86 22.04
N THR A 260 44.85 11.45 23.16
CA THR A 260 46.18 11.91 23.53
C THR A 260 47.29 11.20 22.75
N PRO A 261 48.47 11.86 22.56
CA PRO A 261 49.61 11.25 21.86
C PRO A 261 50.07 9.93 22.46
N ASP A 262 49.97 9.80 23.80
CA ASP A 262 50.41 8.59 24.51
C ASP A 262 49.53 7.39 24.16
N TRP A 263 48.21 7.60 24.11
CA TRP A 263 47.29 6.55 23.71
C TRP A 263 47.43 6.22 22.23
N GLU A 264 47.53 7.20 21.34
CA GLU A 264 47.81 6.94 19.92
C GLU A 264 49.10 6.14 19.73
N ALA A 265 50.18 6.50 20.44
CA ALA A 265 51.41 5.76 20.38
C ALA A 265 51.29 4.33 20.92
N ALA A 266 50.48 4.12 21.98
CA ALA A 266 50.20 2.80 22.51
C ALA A 266 49.46 1.92 21.50
N VAL A 267 48.40 2.47 20.83
CA VAL A 267 47.64 1.77 19.78
C VAL A 267 48.57 1.40 18.61
N ARG A 268 49.33 2.35 18.07
CA ARG A 268 50.25 2.10 16.95
C ARG A 268 51.31 1.05 17.24
N ARG A 269 51.75 0.93 18.52
CA ARG A 269 52.69 -0.14 18.92
C ARG A 269 52.02 -1.51 19.01
N THR A 270 50.79 -1.55 19.50
CA THR A 270 50.06 -2.83 19.71
C THR A 270 49.42 -3.34 18.43
N THR A 271 48.90 -2.42 17.62
CA THR A 271 48.22 -2.72 16.35
C THR A 271 48.77 -1.83 15.22
N PRO A 272 49.99 -2.14 14.69
CA PRO A 272 50.69 -1.24 13.74
C PRO A 272 49.93 -0.97 12.42
N THR A 273 49.03 -1.85 12.05
CA THR A 273 48.21 -1.75 10.81
C THR A 273 46.97 -0.88 11.00
N GLU A 274 46.58 -0.62 12.25
CA GLU A 274 45.37 0.16 12.53
C GLU A 274 45.65 1.66 12.50
N THR A 275 44.76 2.40 11.87
CA THR A 275 44.86 3.85 11.71
C THR A 275 43.67 4.61 12.29
N SER A 276 42.75 3.90 12.97
CA SER A 276 41.45 4.40 13.40
C SER A 276 41.08 3.86 14.78
N MET A 277 40.14 4.51 15.45
CA MET A 277 39.55 4.10 16.73
C MET A 277 38.04 4.09 16.66
N LEU A 278 37.40 3.33 17.53
CA LEU A 278 35.94 3.36 17.71
C LEU A 278 35.53 4.58 18.54
N VAL A 279 34.60 5.35 18.03
CA VAL A 279 34.08 6.56 18.69
C VAL A 279 32.57 6.35 18.89
N ALA A 280 32.07 6.69 20.08
CA ALA A 280 30.63 6.64 20.35
C ALA A 280 29.93 7.71 19.51
N GLU A 281 28.93 7.27 18.70
CA GLU A 281 28.20 8.13 17.79
C GLU A 281 26.79 8.39 18.29
N ILE A 282 26.07 7.33 18.72
CA ILE A 282 24.71 7.42 19.26
C ILE A 282 24.65 6.57 20.53
N ILE A 283 24.13 7.14 21.60
CA ILE A 283 23.84 6.43 22.85
C ILE A 283 22.32 6.49 23.06
N LEU A 284 21.66 5.34 23.05
CA LEU A 284 20.21 5.33 23.17
C LEU A 284 19.77 5.73 24.59
N PRO A 285 18.79 6.62 24.70
CA PRO A 285 18.19 6.95 25.98
C PRO A 285 17.63 5.70 26.69
N GLU A 286 17.75 5.66 28.01
CA GLU A 286 17.33 4.54 28.86
C GLU A 286 18.07 3.22 28.60
N GLY A 287 19.07 3.22 27.71
CA GLY A 287 19.94 2.08 27.49
C GLY A 287 21.01 1.92 28.57
N PRO A 288 21.75 0.77 28.60
CA PRO A 288 22.78 0.51 29.63
C PRO A 288 23.91 1.54 29.70
N ALA A 289 24.21 2.21 28.60
CA ALA A 289 25.24 3.23 28.50
C ALA A 289 24.71 4.67 28.70
N ASP A 290 23.41 4.87 28.80
CA ASP A 290 22.80 6.20 28.98
C ASP A 290 23.30 6.88 30.26
N GLY A 291 23.64 8.16 30.15
CA GLY A 291 24.21 8.93 31.24
C GLY A 291 25.64 8.53 31.67
N LYS A 292 26.23 7.49 31.09
CA LYS A 292 27.56 6.99 31.36
C LYS A 292 28.55 7.31 30.24
N LEU A 293 28.24 6.97 29.01
CA LEU A 293 28.94 7.37 27.80
C LEU A 293 28.42 8.71 27.27
N GLN A 294 29.22 9.36 26.45
CA GLN A 294 28.87 10.56 25.70
C GLN A 294 29.25 10.40 24.23
N GLU A 295 28.47 11.03 23.35
CA GLU A 295 28.84 11.12 21.95
C GLU A 295 30.22 11.80 21.79
N GLY A 296 31.07 11.21 20.99
CA GLY A 296 32.46 11.64 20.85
C GLY A 296 33.46 10.94 21.76
N ASP A 297 33.05 10.11 22.72
CA ASP A 297 33.95 9.29 23.53
C ASP A 297 34.75 8.35 22.63
N VAL A 298 36.10 8.39 22.74
CA VAL A 298 37.01 7.50 22.01
C VAL A 298 37.23 6.24 22.83
N LEU A 299 36.83 5.07 22.34
CA LEU A 299 37.01 3.80 23.05
C LEU A 299 38.44 3.36 23.01
N LEU A 300 39.06 3.20 24.18
CA LEU A 300 40.43 2.76 24.35
C LEU A 300 40.53 1.28 24.71
N GLN A 301 39.84 0.87 25.77
CA GLN A 301 39.87 -0.49 26.29
C GLN A 301 38.49 -1.01 26.68
N VAL A 302 38.33 -2.32 26.59
CA VAL A 302 37.21 -3.06 27.19
C VAL A 302 37.81 -4.15 28.07
N ASN A 303 37.41 -4.20 29.34
CA ASN A 303 37.93 -5.12 30.35
C ASN A 303 39.47 -5.11 30.43
N GLY A 304 40.10 -3.94 30.27
CA GLY A 304 41.57 -3.75 30.33
C GLY A 304 42.31 -4.11 29.02
N SER A 305 41.63 -4.62 28.01
CA SER A 305 42.21 -4.95 26.70
C SER A 305 42.01 -3.82 25.71
N LEU A 306 43.08 -3.37 25.04
CA LEU A 306 43.04 -2.35 24.01
C LEU A 306 42.20 -2.82 22.83
N LEU A 307 41.31 -1.95 22.31
CA LEU A 307 40.31 -2.31 21.33
C LEU A 307 40.18 -1.24 20.23
N THR A 308 40.25 -1.69 18.97
CA THR A 308 40.17 -0.84 17.78
C THR A 308 39.19 -1.34 16.74
N GLN A 309 38.61 -2.53 16.93
CA GLN A 309 37.81 -3.23 15.91
C GLN A 309 36.43 -3.64 16.44
N PHE A 310 35.39 -3.49 15.60
CA PHE A 310 34.02 -3.93 15.92
C PHE A 310 33.93 -5.41 16.27
N ILE A 311 34.61 -6.29 15.50
CA ILE A 311 34.56 -7.75 15.72
C ILE A 311 35.02 -8.14 17.12
N ARG A 312 36.06 -7.48 17.63
CA ARG A 312 36.56 -7.71 18.99
C ARG A 312 35.62 -7.17 20.06
N LEU A 313 34.99 -6.01 19.80
CA LEU A 313 33.97 -5.45 20.69
C LEU A 313 32.78 -6.40 20.79
N ASP A 314 32.25 -6.84 19.64
CA ASP A 314 31.13 -7.79 19.60
C ASP A 314 31.48 -9.10 20.35
N ALA A 315 32.67 -9.66 20.11
CA ALA A 315 33.06 -10.91 20.78
C ALA A 315 33.04 -10.78 22.32
N ILE A 316 33.44 -9.63 22.85
CA ILE A 316 33.42 -9.36 24.30
C ILE A 316 31.97 -9.18 24.77
N LEU A 317 31.18 -8.36 24.07
CA LEU A 317 29.78 -8.13 24.44
C LEU A 317 28.94 -9.41 24.36
N ASP A 318 29.11 -10.19 23.27
CA ASP A 318 28.40 -11.47 23.07
C ASP A 318 28.74 -12.51 24.18
N ALA A 319 29.97 -12.49 24.67
CA ALA A 319 30.38 -13.37 25.78
C ALA A 319 29.95 -12.85 27.17
N SER A 320 29.50 -11.60 27.27
CA SER A 320 29.17 -10.92 28.52
C SER A 320 27.70 -10.63 28.70
N VAL A 321 26.80 -11.27 27.92
CA VAL A 321 25.37 -11.05 28.06
C VAL A 321 24.92 -11.40 29.48
N GLY A 322 24.26 -10.44 30.15
CA GLY A 322 23.86 -10.55 31.56
C GLY A 322 24.92 -10.17 32.58
N ASP A 323 26.15 -9.91 32.14
CA ASP A 323 27.26 -9.44 32.96
C ASP A 323 27.52 -7.96 32.72
N THR A 324 28.52 -7.41 33.47
CA THR A 324 28.96 -6.03 33.36
C THR A 324 30.31 -5.97 32.68
N VAL A 325 30.48 -5.04 31.74
CA VAL A 325 31.76 -4.72 31.09
C VAL A 325 32.33 -3.37 31.59
N ARG A 326 33.64 -3.29 31.69
CA ARG A 326 34.35 -2.04 32.01
C ARG A 326 34.94 -1.46 30.74
N LEU A 327 34.54 -0.24 30.43
CA LEU A 327 35.05 0.52 29.31
C LEU A 327 36.00 1.62 29.83
N LEU A 328 37.15 1.78 29.18
CA LEU A 328 38.00 2.95 29.32
C LEU A 328 37.82 3.77 28.03
N VAL A 329 37.33 4.97 28.16
CA VAL A 329 37.17 5.91 27.04
C VAL A 329 37.99 7.18 27.28
N GLN A 330 38.33 7.87 26.21
CA GLN A 330 38.90 9.19 26.27
C GLN A 330 37.87 10.24 25.89
N ARG A 331 37.60 11.17 26.81
CA ARG A 331 36.60 12.24 26.67
C ARG A 331 37.31 13.58 26.82
N GLY A 332 37.42 14.33 25.71
CA GLY A 332 38.07 15.66 25.75
C GLY A 332 39.51 15.67 26.27
N GLY A 333 40.23 14.55 26.18
CA GLY A 333 41.61 14.40 26.70
C GLY A 333 41.72 13.66 28.05
N ASP A 334 40.61 13.51 28.75
CA ASP A 334 40.60 12.82 30.05
C ASP A 334 40.22 11.34 29.90
N ASN A 335 40.84 10.48 30.69
CA ASN A 335 40.47 9.06 30.77
C ASN A 335 39.24 8.88 31.67
N VAL A 336 38.19 8.28 31.15
CA VAL A 336 36.96 8.01 31.88
C VAL A 336 36.70 6.51 31.92
N GLU A 337 36.60 5.95 33.13
CA GLU A 337 36.14 4.54 33.28
C GLU A 337 34.65 4.49 33.43
N VAL A 338 34.00 3.60 32.66
CA VAL A 338 32.55 3.41 32.62
C VAL A 338 32.24 1.94 32.81
N GLN A 339 31.23 1.64 33.61
CA GLN A 339 30.71 0.28 33.76
C GLN A 339 29.31 0.22 33.14
N CYS A 340 29.11 -0.72 32.22
CA CYS A 340 27.83 -0.93 31.55
C CYS A 340 27.39 -2.40 31.71
N ASP A 341 26.10 -2.59 32.02
CA ASP A 341 25.51 -3.92 31.95
C ASP A 341 25.29 -4.28 30.48
N VAL A 342 25.57 -5.53 30.12
CA VAL A 342 25.43 -6.01 28.76
C VAL A 342 24.04 -6.66 28.61
N GLY A 343 23.16 -6.04 27.85
CA GLY A 343 21.86 -6.56 27.51
C GLY A 343 21.93 -7.58 26.36
N ASP A 344 20.84 -8.33 26.20
CA ASP A 344 20.68 -9.25 25.07
C ASP A 344 19.97 -8.52 23.91
N LEU A 345 20.61 -8.45 22.75
CA LEU A 345 20.02 -7.90 21.53
C LEU A 345 18.72 -8.63 21.10
N HIS A 346 18.65 -9.94 21.33
CA HIS A 346 17.44 -10.69 21.00
C HIS A 346 16.24 -10.25 21.85
N ALA A 347 16.46 -9.91 23.10
CA ALA A 347 15.41 -9.45 24.02
C ALA A 347 14.79 -8.09 23.64
N ILE A 348 15.51 -7.26 22.87
CA ILE A 348 15.03 -5.95 22.37
C ILE A 348 14.74 -5.95 20.87
N THR A 349 14.73 -7.13 20.26
CA THR A 349 14.31 -7.36 18.88
C THR A 349 12.92 -7.98 18.90
N PRO A 350 11.91 -7.37 18.29
CA PRO A 350 10.55 -7.91 18.31
C PRO A 350 10.50 -9.33 17.74
N ASP A 351 9.82 -10.20 18.47
CA ASP A 351 9.56 -11.59 18.08
C ASP A 351 8.06 -11.92 18.07
N ARG A 352 7.23 -10.90 18.30
CA ARG A 352 5.78 -11.02 18.37
C ARG A 352 5.09 -9.79 17.83
N PHE A 353 3.90 -9.97 17.31
CA PHE A 353 3.03 -8.84 16.90
C PHE A 353 1.56 -9.19 17.15
N VAL A 354 0.74 -8.15 17.19
CA VAL A 354 -0.71 -8.28 17.32
C VAL A 354 -1.38 -7.66 16.12
N THR A 355 -2.35 -8.37 15.56
CA THR A 355 -3.28 -7.82 14.58
C THR A 355 -4.62 -7.53 15.23
N VAL A 356 -5.14 -6.33 15.01
CA VAL A 356 -6.47 -5.94 15.48
C VAL A 356 -7.09 -4.92 14.55
N ALA A 357 -8.34 -5.13 14.18
CA ALA A 357 -9.11 -4.23 13.32
C ALA A 357 -8.40 -3.87 11.99
N GLY A 358 -7.54 -4.78 11.51
CA GLY A 358 -6.75 -4.64 10.28
C GLY A 358 -5.38 -3.99 10.45
N GLY A 359 -5.05 -3.44 11.62
CA GLY A 359 -3.71 -2.93 11.90
C GLY A 359 -2.78 -3.99 12.49
N THR A 360 -1.47 -3.80 12.29
CA THR A 360 -0.40 -4.66 12.84
C THR A 360 0.49 -3.86 13.77
N PHE A 361 0.72 -4.39 14.98
CA PHE A 361 1.41 -3.69 16.07
C PHE A 361 2.43 -4.59 16.73
N HIS A 362 3.59 -4.04 17.08
CA HIS A 362 4.62 -4.72 17.87
C HIS A 362 5.37 -3.74 18.78
N ASP A 363 6.20 -4.24 19.68
CA ASP A 363 7.10 -3.39 20.47
C ASP A 363 8.13 -2.71 19.56
N LEU A 364 8.48 -1.45 19.84
CA LEU A 364 9.47 -0.73 19.03
C LEU A 364 10.81 -1.48 19.01
N SER A 365 11.31 -1.76 17.82
CA SER A 365 12.58 -2.46 17.64
C SER A 365 13.80 -1.59 17.95
N TYR A 366 14.90 -2.22 18.33
CA TYR A 366 16.19 -1.54 18.49
C TYR A 366 16.65 -0.90 17.17
N GLN A 367 16.39 -1.52 16.02
CA GLN A 367 16.72 -0.96 14.70
C GLN A 367 16.04 0.39 14.47
N GLN A 368 14.73 0.48 14.72
CA GLN A 368 13.99 1.73 14.59
C GLN A 368 14.39 2.75 15.66
N ALA A 369 14.52 2.32 16.90
CA ALA A 369 14.90 3.21 18.01
C ALA A 369 16.27 3.86 17.77
N ARG A 370 17.23 3.08 17.31
CA ARG A 370 18.60 3.55 17.00
C ARG A 370 18.60 4.60 15.89
N LEU A 371 17.87 4.34 14.80
CA LEU A 371 17.83 5.25 13.63
C LEU A 371 17.40 6.68 14.00
N TYR A 372 16.59 6.81 15.04
CA TYR A 372 16.07 8.10 15.51
C TYR A 372 16.58 8.52 16.89
N ALA A 373 17.58 7.82 17.42
CA ALA A 373 18.20 8.07 18.74
C ALA A 373 17.15 8.20 19.88
N ILE A 374 16.21 7.27 19.94
CA ILE A 374 15.14 7.23 20.94
C ILE A 374 15.21 5.97 21.80
N ALA A 375 14.53 6.00 22.97
CA ALA A 375 14.46 4.82 23.83
C ALA A 375 13.76 3.65 23.13
N THR A 376 14.29 2.42 23.32
CA THR A 376 13.76 1.18 22.74
C THR A 376 12.51 0.74 23.48
N ARG A 377 11.44 1.54 23.36
CA ARG A 377 10.15 1.27 23.99
C ARG A 377 9.01 1.95 23.23
N GLY A 378 7.82 1.39 23.34
CA GLY A 378 6.58 1.91 22.76
C GLY A 378 5.93 0.88 21.84
N VAL A 379 4.68 1.13 21.51
CA VAL A 379 3.92 0.30 20.58
C VAL A 379 4.06 0.89 19.18
N PHE A 380 4.78 0.21 18.33
CA PHE A 380 5.01 0.61 16.95
C PHE A 380 3.86 0.15 16.05
N VAL A 381 3.37 1.05 15.22
CA VAL A 381 2.38 0.74 14.18
C VAL A 381 3.12 0.34 12.92
N CYS A 382 3.24 -0.95 12.71
CA CYS A 382 3.93 -1.50 11.54
C CYS A 382 3.06 -1.34 10.29
N GLU A 383 1.76 -1.61 10.41
CA GLU A 383 0.80 -1.41 9.34
C GLU A 383 -0.49 -0.82 9.89
N ALA A 384 -0.88 0.36 9.39
CA ALA A 384 -2.15 0.99 9.68
C ALA A 384 -3.14 0.66 8.56
N ALA A 385 -3.91 -0.38 8.73
CA ALA A 385 -4.84 -0.89 7.72
C ALA A 385 -6.23 -1.19 8.31
N GLY A 386 -7.17 -1.52 7.45
CA GLY A 386 -8.55 -1.80 7.86
C GLY A 386 -9.23 -0.60 8.48
N SER A 387 -9.99 -0.82 9.55
CA SER A 387 -10.63 0.24 10.31
C SER A 387 -9.66 0.96 11.27
N PHE A 388 -8.51 0.35 11.57
CA PHE A 388 -7.45 0.98 12.37
C PHE A 388 -6.53 1.81 11.47
N LYS A 389 -7.05 2.87 10.87
CA LYS A 389 -6.29 3.77 10.02
C LYS A 389 -6.07 5.11 10.70
N LEU A 390 -4.82 5.50 10.89
CA LEU A 390 -4.44 6.84 11.31
C LEU A 390 -4.56 7.82 10.13
N GLU A 391 -4.66 9.10 10.40
CA GLU A 391 -4.93 10.13 9.36
C GLU A 391 -3.86 10.19 8.27
N ASN A 392 -2.61 9.85 8.60
CA ASN A 392 -1.50 9.79 7.65
C ASN A 392 -1.07 8.36 7.37
N THR A 393 -0.79 8.06 6.12
CA THR A 393 -0.40 6.73 5.63
C THR A 393 1.08 6.40 5.83
N LEU A 394 1.86 7.29 6.45
CA LEU A 394 3.28 7.07 6.70
C LEU A 394 3.47 6.03 7.81
N SER A 395 4.44 5.15 7.65
CA SER A 395 4.95 4.27 8.71
C SER A 395 5.68 5.06 9.78
N GLY A 396 5.93 4.46 10.94
CA GLY A 396 6.73 5.10 11.99
C GLY A 396 5.91 5.77 13.10
N TRP A 397 4.69 5.35 13.32
CA TRP A 397 3.84 5.83 14.41
C TRP A 397 4.04 5.00 15.67
N LEU A 398 4.12 5.70 16.81
CA LEU A 398 4.12 5.14 18.15
C LEU A 398 2.82 5.48 18.85
N ILE A 399 2.13 4.49 19.40
CA ILE A 399 0.91 4.70 20.17
C ILE A 399 1.29 5.08 21.61
N ASP A 400 0.88 6.25 22.08
CA ASP A 400 1.09 6.68 23.45
C ASP A 400 -0.03 6.21 24.37
N SER A 401 -1.27 6.31 23.91
CA SER A 401 -2.45 5.93 24.71
C SER A 401 -3.69 5.68 23.84
N ILE A 402 -4.59 4.88 24.38
CA ILE A 402 -5.92 4.62 23.84
C ILE A 402 -6.96 5.00 24.90
N ASP A 403 -7.86 5.92 24.58
CA ASP A 403 -8.84 6.48 25.51
C ASP A 403 -8.18 6.94 26.83
N LYS A 404 -7.08 7.67 26.71
CA LYS A 404 -6.26 8.17 27.83
C LYS A 404 -5.59 7.09 28.69
N ARG A 405 -5.71 5.82 28.34
CA ARG A 405 -5.00 4.72 28.99
C ARG A 405 -3.65 4.55 28.30
N PRO A 406 -2.54 4.66 29.03
CA PRO A 406 -1.21 4.55 28.44
C PRO A 406 -0.97 3.14 27.86
N THR A 407 -0.19 3.07 26.79
CA THR A 407 0.22 1.83 26.13
C THR A 407 1.72 1.88 25.89
N ARG A 408 2.50 1.56 26.93
CA ARG A 408 3.96 1.69 26.91
C ARG A 408 4.64 0.54 26.18
N ASN A 409 3.97 -0.59 26.05
CA ASN A 409 4.42 -1.81 25.39
C ASN A 409 3.23 -2.57 24.79
N LEU A 410 3.52 -3.61 24.05
CA LEU A 410 2.51 -4.42 23.38
C LEU A 410 1.52 -5.09 24.37
N ASP A 411 1.98 -5.52 25.54
CA ASP A 411 1.11 -6.16 26.55
C ASP A 411 0.09 -5.17 27.12
N GLU A 412 0.49 -3.94 27.45
CA GLU A 412 -0.42 -2.88 27.86
C GLU A 412 -1.42 -2.52 26.74
N PHE A 413 -0.94 -2.46 25.50
CA PHE A 413 -1.79 -2.22 24.34
C PHE A 413 -2.86 -3.31 24.20
N VAL A 414 -2.45 -4.58 24.26
CA VAL A 414 -3.36 -5.73 24.19
C VAL A 414 -4.37 -5.71 25.33
N ALA A 415 -3.92 -5.42 26.56
CA ALA A 415 -4.80 -5.34 27.72
C ALA A 415 -5.88 -4.27 27.54
N VAL A 416 -5.51 -3.10 27.00
CA VAL A 416 -6.47 -2.03 26.69
C VAL A 416 -7.41 -2.47 25.56
N MET A 417 -6.89 -2.99 24.45
CA MET A 417 -7.69 -3.37 23.29
C MET A 417 -8.70 -4.48 23.59
N LYS A 418 -8.40 -5.41 24.50
CA LYS A 418 -9.34 -6.44 24.97
C LYS A 418 -10.60 -5.87 25.62
N THR A 419 -10.54 -4.66 26.16
CA THR A 419 -11.69 -4.02 26.85
C THR A 419 -12.55 -3.15 25.94
N ILE A 420 -12.12 -2.91 24.70
CA ILE A 420 -12.82 -2.01 23.79
C ILE A 420 -13.89 -2.80 23.03
N PRO A 421 -15.18 -2.39 23.14
CA PRO A 421 -16.26 -2.99 22.37
C PRO A 421 -16.08 -2.79 20.86
N ASP A 422 -16.64 -3.71 20.07
CA ASP A 422 -16.74 -3.54 18.64
C ASP A 422 -17.48 -2.25 18.28
N ARG A 423 -17.19 -1.68 17.12
CA ARG A 423 -17.78 -0.44 16.61
C ARG A 423 -17.65 0.77 17.53
N SER A 424 -16.75 0.72 18.50
CA SER A 424 -16.42 1.86 19.34
C SER A 424 -15.51 2.86 18.63
N ARG A 425 -15.72 4.13 18.91
CA ARG A 425 -14.79 5.19 18.52
C ARG A 425 -13.89 5.47 19.71
N VAL A 426 -12.60 5.29 19.53
CA VAL A 426 -11.60 5.50 20.55
C VAL A 426 -10.65 6.62 20.17
N VAL A 427 -10.26 7.40 21.15
CA VAL A 427 -9.25 8.44 20.96
C VAL A 427 -7.88 7.81 21.11
N ILE A 428 -7.08 7.84 20.04
CA ILE A 428 -5.70 7.38 20.07
C ILE A 428 -4.78 8.58 20.05
N SER A 429 -3.88 8.65 21.03
CA SER A 429 -2.77 9.60 21.03
C SER A 429 -1.53 8.88 20.54
N TYR A 430 -0.82 9.51 19.63
CA TYR A 430 0.34 8.94 18.97
C TYR A 430 1.38 10.00 18.63
N ARG A 431 2.60 9.54 18.36
CA ARG A 431 3.71 10.38 17.88
C ARG A 431 4.38 9.70 16.72
N HIS A 432 5.00 10.48 15.85
CA HIS A 432 5.85 9.93 14.81
C HIS A 432 7.28 9.81 15.35
N ILE A 433 7.98 8.71 15.03
CA ILE A 433 9.35 8.49 15.54
C ILE A 433 10.36 9.57 15.11
N ARG A 434 10.07 10.28 13.99
CA ARG A 434 10.87 11.42 13.53
C ARG A 434 10.57 12.73 14.26
N ASP A 435 9.46 12.80 14.97
CA ASP A 435 9.04 14.01 15.71
C ASP A 435 8.28 13.60 16.97
N LEU A 436 9.04 13.32 18.03
CA LEU A 436 8.48 12.93 19.31
C LEU A 436 7.89 14.10 20.11
N HIS A 437 8.10 15.34 19.66
CA HIS A 437 7.60 16.52 20.34
C HIS A 437 6.14 16.81 19.97
N THR A 438 5.77 16.50 18.73
CA THR A 438 4.40 16.69 18.24
C THR A 438 3.54 15.47 18.53
N ARG A 439 2.54 15.65 19.39
CA ARG A 439 1.50 14.64 19.65
C ARG A 439 0.36 14.79 18.67
N GLY A 440 0.08 13.72 17.95
CA GLY A 440 -1.14 13.57 17.17
C GLY A 440 -2.25 12.94 18.01
N THR A 441 -3.48 13.28 17.68
CA THR A 441 -4.67 12.66 18.25
C THR A 441 -5.63 12.32 17.12
N SER A 442 -6.04 11.08 17.04
CA SER A 442 -6.99 10.60 16.03
C SER A 442 -8.13 9.84 16.69
N ILE A 443 -9.31 9.92 16.08
CA ILE A 443 -10.45 9.11 16.46
C ILE A 443 -10.49 7.92 15.53
N VAL A 444 -10.16 6.76 16.07
CA VAL A 444 -10.16 5.50 15.32
C VAL A 444 -11.46 4.73 15.63
N TYR A 445 -12.08 4.22 14.60
CA TYR A 445 -13.26 3.37 14.70
C TYR A 445 -12.82 1.92 14.72
N ILE A 446 -13.01 1.24 15.86
CA ILE A 446 -12.60 -0.15 16.03
C ILE A 446 -13.71 -1.06 15.53
N ASP A 447 -13.65 -1.41 14.26
CA ASP A 447 -14.59 -2.32 13.64
C ASP A 447 -13.95 -3.69 13.44
N ARG A 448 -14.54 -4.70 14.07
CA ARG A 448 -14.11 -6.11 13.95
C ARG A 448 -14.98 -6.92 12.99
N HIS A 449 -15.90 -6.28 12.30
CA HIS A 449 -16.74 -6.97 11.32
C HIS A 449 -15.90 -7.56 10.19
N TRP A 450 -14.96 -6.77 9.67
CA TRP A 450 -14.07 -7.18 8.57
C TRP A 450 -12.82 -7.94 9.05
N HIS A 451 -12.41 -7.71 10.29
CA HIS A 451 -11.28 -8.33 10.96
C HIS A 451 -11.71 -8.80 12.35
N PRO A 452 -12.47 -9.90 12.44
CA PRO A 452 -13.19 -10.24 13.67
C PRO A 452 -12.28 -10.66 14.82
N LYS A 453 -11.08 -11.15 14.51
CA LYS A 453 -10.18 -11.70 15.52
C LYS A 453 -9.07 -10.73 15.85
N MET A 454 -8.80 -10.59 17.16
CA MET A 454 -7.55 -10.04 17.64
C MET A 454 -6.57 -11.21 17.84
N ARG A 455 -5.47 -11.20 17.08
CA ARG A 455 -4.52 -12.31 17.04
C ARG A 455 -3.16 -11.87 17.49
N LEU A 456 -2.54 -12.70 18.32
CA LEU A 456 -1.11 -12.63 18.63
C LEU A 456 -0.38 -13.64 17.75
N ALA A 457 0.67 -13.18 17.10
CA ALA A 457 1.65 -14.01 16.42
C ALA A 457 2.95 -13.97 17.21
N VAL A 458 3.52 -15.11 17.50
CA VAL A 458 4.81 -15.26 18.21
C VAL A 458 5.73 -16.12 17.35
N ARG A 459 6.96 -15.66 17.17
CA ARG A 459 7.96 -16.39 16.41
C ARG A 459 8.44 -17.61 17.21
N ASN A 460 8.46 -18.73 16.54
CA ASN A 460 8.99 -19.99 17.06
C ASN A 460 10.37 -20.25 16.42
N ASP A 461 11.43 -19.88 17.10
CA ASP A 461 12.80 -20.00 16.57
C ASP A 461 13.25 -21.46 16.38
N THR A 462 12.56 -22.44 17.00
CA THR A 462 12.85 -23.88 16.78
C THR A 462 12.35 -24.35 15.42
N THR A 463 11.14 -23.94 15.05
CA THR A 463 10.52 -24.34 13.77
C THR A 463 10.81 -23.37 12.63
N GLY A 464 11.24 -22.13 12.94
CA GLY A 464 11.38 -21.02 12.00
C GLY A 464 10.04 -20.41 11.56
N LEU A 465 8.92 -20.87 12.14
CA LEU A 465 7.56 -20.46 11.82
C LEU A 465 6.99 -19.51 12.88
N TRP A 466 5.77 -19.07 12.67
CA TRP A 466 5.04 -18.20 13.58
C TRP A 466 3.82 -18.93 14.12
N ASP A 467 3.66 -18.90 15.43
CA ASP A 467 2.52 -19.49 16.13
C ASP A 467 1.46 -18.41 16.33
N PHE A 468 0.25 -18.66 15.84
CA PHE A 468 -0.86 -17.73 15.91
C PHE A 468 -1.85 -18.16 16.99
N SER A 469 -2.27 -17.23 17.84
CA SER A 469 -3.30 -17.45 18.85
C SER A 469 -4.33 -16.31 18.86
N ASP A 470 -5.60 -16.69 19.01
CA ASP A 470 -6.68 -15.73 19.19
C ASP A 470 -6.67 -15.21 20.63
N LEU A 471 -6.60 -13.90 20.82
CA LEU A 471 -6.42 -13.31 22.16
C LEU A 471 -7.71 -13.10 22.94
N ALA A 472 -8.80 -12.77 22.25
CA ALA A 472 -10.11 -12.57 22.86
C ALA A 472 -11.21 -12.51 21.80
N ASP A 473 -12.41 -12.89 22.17
CA ASP A 473 -13.61 -12.60 21.39
C ASP A 473 -13.92 -11.10 21.41
N SER A 474 -14.58 -10.62 20.37
CA SER A 474 -15.01 -9.22 20.33
C SER A 474 -16.15 -8.98 21.33
N ILE A 475 -16.05 -7.88 22.07
CA ILE A 475 -17.16 -7.40 22.87
C ILE A 475 -18.21 -6.80 21.93
N PRO A 476 -19.49 -7.17 22.02
CA PRO A 476 -20.52 -6.61 21.15
C PRO A 476 -20.57 -5.08 21.21
N ALA A 477 -20.92 -4.46 20.10
CA ALA A 477 -21.14 -3.02 20.05
C ALA A 477 -22.25 -2.60 21.02
N PRO A 478 -22.07 -1.50 21.76
CA PRO A 478 -23.13 -0.98 22.59
C PRO A 478 -24.32 -0.56 21.74
N ALA A 479 -25.54 -0.72 22.28
CA ALA A 479 -26.72 -0.24 21.60
C ALA A 479 -26.62 1.27 21.32
N PRO A 480 -26.95 1.70 20.11
CA PRO A 480 -26.92 3.11 19.76
C PRO A 480 -27.95 3.90 20.56
N ILE A 481 -27.60 5.09 21.03
CA ILE A 481 -28.45 5.96 21.84
C ILE A 481 -28.81 7.20 21.03
N PRO A 482 -30.11 7.64 21.00
CA PRO A 482 -30.51 8.87 20.37
C PRO A 482 -29.76 10.09 20.94
N ARG A 483 -29.32 10.99 20.08
CA ARG A 483 -28.58 12.20 20.46
C ARG A 483 -29.19 13.46 19.85
N LYS A 484 -29.16 14.55 20.60
CA LYS A 484 -29.57 15.87 20.12
C LYS A 484 -28.44 16.59 19.41
N ALA A 485 -28.79 17.31 18.35
CA ALA A 485 -27.91 18.22 17.66
C ALA A 485 -28.67 19.41 17.07
N GLU A 486 -27.96 20.50 16.90
CA GLU A 486 -28.47 21.72 16.27
C GLU A 486 -27.59 22.08 15.08
N PHE A 487 -28.21 22.44 13.96
CA PHE A 487 -27.47 22.90 12.81
C PHE A 487 -26.84 24.27 13.03
N ILE A 488 -25.69 24.50 12.43
CA ILE A 488 -25.00 25.79 12.45
C ILE A 488 -25.89 26.83 11.75
N ARG A 489 -26.06 27.97 12.39
CA ARG A 489 -26.71 29.13 11.75
C ARG A 489 -25.73 29.79 10.80
N LEU A 490 -26.15 30.01 9.57
CA LEU A 490 -25.35 30.71 8.57
C LEU A 490 -25.62 32.22 8.64
N ASP A 491 -24.97 32.89 9.58
CA ASP A 491 -25.06 34.36 9.68
C ASP A 491 -24.34 34.99 8.46
N GLY A 492 -25.04 35.89 7.77
CA GLY A 492 -24.50 36.61 6.61
C GLY A 492 -24.75 35.97 5.24
N VAL A 493 -25.40 34.81 5.15
CA VAL A 493 -25.91 34.29 3.88
C VAL A 493 -27.16 35.07 3.49
N LYS A 494 -27.06 35.79 2.33
CA LYS A 494 -28.14 36.65 1.84
C LYS A 494 -29.32 35.90 1.22
N GLN A 495 -29.10 34.62 0.88
CA GLN A 495 -30.08 33.74 0.23
C GLN A 495 -30.77 32.86 1.29
N PRO A 496 -32.05 33.10 1.65
CA PRO A 496 -32.76 32.31 2.64
C PRO A 496 -32.83 30.82 2.30
N ALA A 497 -33.04 30.50 1.03
CA ALA A 497 -33.10 29.13 0.52
C ALA A 497 -31.78 28.38 0.77
N ALA A 498 -30.65 29.04 0.60
CA ALA A 498 -29.34 28.46 0.87
C ALA A 498 -29.08 28.25 2.38
N ALA A 499 -29.64 29.08 3.22
CA ALA A 499 -29.56 28.90 4.68
C ALA A 499 -30.42 27.72 5.16
N GLU A 500 -31.55 27.45 4.51
CA GLU A 500 -32.44 26.36 4.88
C GLU A 500 -31.97 25.01 4.39
N ILE A 501 -31.43 24.91 3.16
CA ILE A 501 -31.01 23.64 2.55
C ILE A 501 -29.90 22.94 3.37
N VAL A 502 -29.16 23.67 4.20
CA VAL A 502 -28.12 23.13 5.10
C VAL A 502 -28.68 22.04 6.00
N ARG A 503 -29.96 22.12 6.39
CA ARG A 503 -30.62 21.09 7.22
C ARG A 503 -30.88 19.80 6.45
N SER A 504 -30.69 19.80 5.14
CA SER A 504 -30.81 18.64 4.29
C SER A 504 -29.45 18.01 3.95
N PHE A 505 -28.33 18.56 4.45
CA PHE A 505 -27.02 17.98 4.22
C PHE A 505 -26.51 17.21 5.43
N VAL A 506 -25.83 16.10 5.12
CA VAL A 506 -25.12 15.27 6.10
C VAL A 506 -23.72 14.98 5.59
N ARG A 507 -22.75 14.91 6.49
CA ARG A 507 -21.42 14.46 6.13
C ARG A 507 -21.39 12.94 6.11
N VAL A 508 -20.96 12.35 4.99
CA VAL A 508 -20.86 10.91 4.78
C VAL A 508 -19.39 10.50 4.84
N SER A 509 -19.08 9.52 5.66
CA SER A 509 -17.77 8.91 5.77
C SER A 509 -17.89 7.43 5.44
N CYS A 510 -17.26 7.02 4.35
CA CYS A 510 -17.23 5.64 3.86
C CYS A 510 -15.85 5.04 4.10
N THR A 511 -15.79 3.95 4.82
CA THR A 511 -14.56 3.17 5.04
C THR A 511 -14.61 1.93 4.16
N MET A 512 -13.64 1.78 3.29
CA MET A 512 -13.47 0.66 2.37
C MET A 512 -12.44 -0.31 2.95
N PRO A 513 -12.85 -1.42 3.57
CA PRO A 513 -11.93 -2.31 4.29
C PRO A 513 -11.12 -3.22 3.37
N LEU A 514 -11.60 -3.46 2.16
CA LEU A 514 -10.99 -4.33 1.16
C LEU A 514 -10.64 -3.56 -0.11
N LYS A 515 -9.62 -4.02 -0.83
CA LYS A 515 -9.30 -3.51 -2.17
C LYS A 515 -10.14 -4.26 -3.21
N ILE A 516 -11.33 -3.78 -3.48
CA ILE A 516 -12.24 -4.33 -4.49
C ILE A 516 -12.66 -3.26 -5.50
N ASP A 517 -13.14 -3.68 -6.66
CA ASP A 517 -13.64 -2.81 -7.74
C ASP A 517 -12.65 -1.71 -8.17
N GLY A 518 -11.33 -1.99 -8.10
CA GLY A 518 -10.29 -1.02 -8.44
C GLY A 518 -10.06 0.09 -7.40
N TYR A 519 -10.77 0.06 -6.27
CA TYR A 519 -10.57 1.04 -5.20
C TYR A 519 -9.54 0.56 -4.18
N PRO A 520 -8.64 1.45 -3.72
CA PRO A 520 -7.72 1.12 -2.65
C PRO A 520 -8.47 0.98 -1.31
N GLN A 521 -7.86 0.29 -0.38
CA GLN A 521 -8.29 0.33 1.01
C GLN A 521 -8.16 1.77 1.52
N ALA A 522 -9.28 2.42 1.83
CA ALA A 522 -9.29 3.84 2.12
C ALA A 522 -10.53 4.28 2.91
N LYS A 523 -10.45 5.47 3.46
CA LYS A 523 -11.60 6.20 4.00
C LYS A 523 -11.86 7.39 3.09
N LYS A 524 -13.10 7.53 2.62
CA LYS A 524 -13.56 8.68 1.84
C LYS A 524 -14.59 9.46 2.64
N THR A 525 -14.55 10.78 2.51
CA THR A 525 -15.50 11.67 3.18
C THR A 525 -16.04 12.68 2.17
N GLY A 526 -17.33 12.96 2.26
CA GLY A 526 -18.01 13.96 1.46
C GLY A 526 -19.37 14.30 2.05
N PHE A 527 -20.23 14.90 1.26
CA PHE A 527 -21.58 15.26 1.70
C PHE A 527 -22.66 14.54 0.90
N GLY A 528 -23.72 14.19 1.59
CA GLY A 528 -24.93 13.63 1.01
C GLY A 528 -26.11 14.53 1.27
N LEU A 529 -27.10 14.45 0.40
CA LEU A 529 -28.34 15.20 0.47
C LEU A 529 -29.46 14.32 1.02
N VAL A 530 -30.09 14.71 2.10
CA VAL A 530 -31.27 14.01 2.67
C VAL A 530 -32.47 14.23 1.76
N ILE A 531 -32.97 13.15 1.15
CA ILE A 531 -34.13 13.18 0.27
C ILE A 531 -35.42 12.74 0.99
N ASP A 532 -35.28 12.04 2.12
CA ASP A 532 -36.39 11.61 2.97
C ASP A 532 -35.92 11.54 4.41
N ALA A 533 -36.25 12.56 5.19
CA ALA A 533 -35.82 12.66 6.59
C ALA A 533 -36.56 11.68 7.51
N GLU A 534 -37.79 11.29 7.17
CA GLU A 534 -38.56 10.34 7.98
C GLU A 534 -38.03 8.92 7.87
N ARG A 535 -37.56 8.55 6.68
CA ARG A 535 -36.95 7.24 6.41
C ARG A 535 -35.42 7.24 6.53
N GLY A 536 -34.80 8.39 6.70
CA GLY A 536 -33.36 8.53 6.76
C GLY A 536 -32.63 8.25 5.44
N LEU A 537 -33.27 8.54 4.28
CA LEU A 537 -32.66 8.33 2.98
C LEU A 537 -31.77 9.50 2.58
N VAL A 538 -30.55 9.17 2.17
CA VAL A 538 -29.52 10.15 1.79
C VAL A 538 -28.98 9.78 0.41
N LEU A 539 -28.96 10.76 -0.48
CA LEU A 539 -28.37 10.68 -1.80
C LEU A 539 -26.91 11.14 -1.72
N VAL A 540 -25.99 10.34 -2.23
CA VAL A 540 -24.53 10.59 -2.15
C VAL A 540 -23.83 10.18 -3.45
N SER A 541 -22.68 10.77 -3.75
CA SER A 541 -21.87 10.39 -4.91
C SER A 541 -21.31 8.96 -4.77
N ARG A 542 -21.34 8.17 -5.84
CA ARG A 542 -20.61 6.88 -5.92
C ARG A 542 -19.08 7.04 -5.81
N ALA A 543 -18.56 8.23 -6.06
CA ALA A 543 -17.15 8.54 -5.77
C ALA A 543 -16.81 8.46 -4.27
N ILE A 544 -17.82 8.61 -3.39
CA ILE A 544 -17.69 8.49 -1.93
C ILE A 544 -18.10 7.10 -1.46
N VAL A 545 -19.23 6.57 -1.99
CA VAL A 545 -19.76 5.24 -1.67
C VAL A 545 -19.78 4.39 -2.94
N PRO A 546 -18.64 3.75 -3.31
CA PRO A 546 -18.49 3.12 -4.62
C PRO A 546 -19.16 1.75 -4.74
N TYR A 547 -19.29 1.02 -3.64
CA TYR A 547 -19.87 -0.33 -3.56
C TYR A 547 -20.46 -0.56 -2.18
N ASP A 548 -21.13 -1.68 -1.99
CA ASP A 548 -21.88 -1.95 -0.77
C ASP A 548 -21.07 -2.69 0.32
N LEU A 549 -19.98 -3.35 -0.03
CA LEU A 549 -19.05 -3.99 0.90
C LEU A 549 -18.16 -2.97 1.63
N CYS A 550 -18.78 -2.00 2.30
CA CYS A 550 -18.12 -0.89 2.99
C CYS A 550 -18.87 -0.52 4.28
N ASP A 551 -18.20 0.24 5.16
CA ASP A 551 -18.80 0.79 6.36
C ASP A 551 -19.09 2.28 6.18
N ILE A 552 -20.34 2.68 6.42
CA ILE A 552 -20.79 4.05 6.25
C ILE A 552 -21.19 4.63 7.59
N ASN A 553 -20.67 5.81 7.88
CA ASN A 553 -21.07 6.65 9.00
C ASN A 553 -21.57 7.99 8.46
N ILE A 554 -22.70 8.45 8.97
CA ILE A 554 -23.26 9.76 8.68
C ILE A 554 -23.04 10.65 9.91
N THR A 555 -22.58 11.87 9.67
CA THR A 555 -22.54 12.91 10.72
C THR A 555 -23.59 13.96 10.40
N VAL A 556 -24.53 14.13 11.32
CA VAL A 556 -25.62 15.11 11.24
C VAL A 556 -25.27 16.32 12.08
N ALA A 557 -25.46 17.52 11.53
CA ALA A 557 -25.20 18.81 12.19
C ALA A 557 -23.79 18.88 12.84
N ASP A 558 -22.79 18.29 12.19
CA ASP A 558 -21.40 18.14 12.66
C ASP A 558 -21.24 17.60 14.10
N SER A 559 -22.27 16.96 14.65
CA SER A 559 -22.35 16.55 16.05
C SER A 559 -22.72 15.08 16.23
N VAL A 560 -23.79 14.60 15.61
CA VAL A 560 -24.31 13.24 15.81
C VAL A 560 -23.83 12.32 14.73
N ILE A 561 -23.14 11.23 15.10
CA ILE A 561 -22.66 10.21 14.19
C ILE A 561 -23.51 8.96 14.33
N VAL A 562 -24.08 8.50 13.22
CA VAL A 562 -24.88 7.28 13.11
C VAL A 562 -24.39 6.41 11.96
N ALA A 563 -24.54 5.09 12.10
CA ALA A 563 -24.25 4.15 11.02
C ALA A 563 -25.31 4.23 9.92
N ALA A 564 -24.90 3.96 8.68
CA ALA A 564 -25.80 3.85 7.55
C ALA A 564 -25.47 2.62 6.71
N LYS A 565 -26.41 2.20 5.88
CA LYS A 565 -26.26 1.10 4.93
C LYS A 565 -26.55 1.57 3.52
N VAL A 566 -25.96 0.93 2.52
CA VAL A 566 -26.27 1.14 1.12
C VAL A 566 -27.64 0.52 0.83
N ILE A 567 -28.52 1.28 0.17
CA ILE A 567 -29.82 0.80 -0.31
C ILE A 567 -29.79 0.59 -1.81
N PHE A 568 -29.07 1.48 -2.51
CA PHE A 568 -29.06 1.45 -3.97
C PHE A 568 -27.77 2.09 -4.50
N LEU A 569 -27.21 1.48 -5.55
CA LEU A 569 -26.08 1.99 -6.33
C LEU A 569 -26.50 2.10 -7.78
N HIS A 570 -26.42 3.30 -8.36
CA HIS A 570 -26.75 3.42 -9.79
C HIS A 570 -25.57 2.91 -10.64
N PRO A 571 -25.76 2.01 -11.61
CA PRO A 571 -24.69 1.36 -12.36
C PRO A 571 -23.92 2.29 -13.29
N LEU A 572 -24.57 3.32 -13.85
CA LEU A 572 -23.99 4.24 -14.83
C LEU A 572 -23.84 5.68 -14.30
N GLN A 573 -24.82 6.14 -13.49
CA GLN A 573 -24.86 7.52 -13.00
C GLN A 573 -24.23 7.62 -11.61
N ASN A 574 -23.51 8.72 -11.34
CA ASN A 574 -22.68 8.87 -10.16
C ASN A 574 -23.46 9.16 -8.88
N TYR A 575 -24.44 8.31 -8.53
CA TYR A 575 -25.09 8.42 -7.22
C TYR A 575 -25.38 7.08 -6.59
N ALA A 576 -25.43 7.11 -5.27
CA ALA A 576 -25.87 6.04 -4.39
C ALA A 576 -26.93 6.57 -3.43
N ILE A 577 -27.81 5.68 -2.95
CA ILE A 577 -28.76 6.00 -1.89
C ILE A 577 -28.40 5.15 -0.68
N ILE A 578 -28.15 5.81 0.44
CA ILE A 578 -27.84 5.19 1.71
C ILE A 578 -28.94 5.51 2.73
N GLN A 579 -29.07 4.68 3.75
CA GLN A 579 -30.10 4.83 4.78
C GLN A 579 -29.49 4.77 6.18
N TYR A 580 -29.84 5.71 7.03
CA TYR A 580 -29.58 5.70 8.47
C TYR A 580 -30.88 5.55 9.27
N ASP A 581 -30.77 5.23 10.56
CA ASP A 581 -31.92 5.21 11.46
C ASP A 581 -32.23 6.63 11.99
N PRO A 582 -33.27 7.29 11.52
CA PRO A 582 -33.59 8.66 11.94
C PRO A 582 -33.99 8.77 13.42
N SER A 583 -34.43 7.68 14.07
CA SER A 583 -34.77 7.68 15.50
C SER A 583 -33.57 7.96 16.41
N LEU A 584 -32.36 7.75 15.89
CA LEU A 584 -31.10 8.02 16.60
C LEU A 584 -30.66 9.49 16.52
N VAL A 585 -31.34 10.31 15.73
CA VAL A 585 -30.95 11.70 15.45
C VAL A 585 -32.06 12.65 15.89
N LEU A 586 -31.87 13.29 17.00
CA LEU A 586 -32.78 14.29 17.52
C LEU A 586 -32.34 15.69 17.06
N ALA A 587 -32.44 15.94 15.75
CA ALA A 587 -32.11 17.21 15.11
C ALA A 587 -33.18 17.55 14.04
N PRO A 588 -33.38 18.83 13.72
CA PRO A 588 -34.37 19.25 12.73
C PRO A 588 -33.88 19.03 11.29
N VAL A 589 -33.64 17.77 10.94
CA VAL A 589 -33.26 17.36 9.58
C VAL A 589 -34.45 17.57 8.65
N GLN A 590 -34.21 18.05 7.43
CA GLN A 590 -35.25 18.32 6.44
C GLN A 590 -34.98 17.52 5.17
N SER A 591 -36.06 17.05 4.53
CA SER A 591 -36.00 16.46 3.20
C SER A 591 -35.83 17.56 2.16
N ALA A 592 -34.83 17.42 1.28
CA ALA A 592 -34.65 18.31 0.16
C ALA A 592 -35.75 18.09 -0.88
N LYS A 593 -36.25 19.18 -1.44
CA LYS A 593 -37.20 19.14 -2.58
C LYS A 593 -36.41 19.10 -3.87
N LEU A 594 -36.61 18.09 -4.70
CA LEU A 594 -35.96 17.93 -5.99
C LEU A 594 -36.84 18.49 -7.11
N SER A 595 -36.23 19.20 -8.08
CA SER A 595 -36.92 19.73 -9.26
C SER A 595 -37.37 18.60 -10.19
N THR A 596 -38.57 18.73 -10.74
CA THR A 596 -39.10 17.88 -11.81
C THR A 596 -38.71 18.39 -13.20
N GLU A 597 -38.22 19.61 -13.30
CA GLU A 597 -37.87 20.25 -14.55
C GLU A 597 -36.36 20.27 -14.73
N TYR A 598 -35.91 20.06 -15.97
CA TYR A 598 -34.53 20.18 -16.34
C TYR A 598 -34.07 21.64 -16.31
N ILE A 599 -32.96 21.92 -15.67
CA ILE A 599 -32.30 23.22 -15.74
C ILE A 599 -31.81 23.47 -17.17
N THR A 600 -31.80 24.72 -17.60
CA THR A 600 -31.43 25.11 -18.97
C THR A 600 -30.18 25.97 -19.00
N GLN A 601 -29.48 25.99 -20.14
CA GLN A 601 -28.33 26.83 -20.34
C GLN A 601 -28.70 28.31 -20.18
N GLY A 602 -27.85 29.08 -19.50
CA GLY A 602 -28.10 30.51 -19.20
C GLY A 602 -29.01 30.76 -18.00
N GLN A 603 -29.64 29.72 -17.42
CA GLN A 603 -30.49 29.85 -16.26
C GLN A 603 -29.70 30.23 -15.02
N GLU A 604 -30.17 31.25 -14.28
CA GLU A 604 -29.62 31.65 -13.00
C GLU A 604 -29.95 30.57 -11.92
N THR A 605 -28.99 30.33 -11.06
CA THR A 605 -29.12 29.36 -9.97
C THR A 605 -28.22 29.78 -8.80
N ILE A 606 -28.43 29.17 -7.63
CA ILE A 606 -27.59 29.33 -6.45
C ILE A 606 -26.75 28.06 -6.27
N PHE A 607 -25.44 28.19 -6.38
CA PHE A 607 -24.51 27.14 -6.02
C PHE A 607 -24.36 27.08 -4.49
N VAL A 608 -24.62 25.93 -3.90
CA VAL A 608 -24.37 25.64 -2.49
C VAL A 608 -23.48 24.40 -2.41
N GLY A 609 -22.25 24.56 -1.97
CA GLY A 609 -21.28 23.46 -1.94
C GLY A 609 -20.46 23.42 -0.66
N PHE A 610 -19.63 22.39 -0.54
CA PHE A 610 -18.73 22.19 0.60
C PHE A 610 -17.30 22.10 0.10
N ASN A 611 -16.43 22.96 0.63
CA ASN A 611 -15.02 22.94 0.29
C ASN A 611 -14.27 21.81 1.05
N GLN A 612 -12.97 21.69 0.78
CA GLN A 612 -12.10 20.67 1.39
C GLN A 612 -12.05 20.73 2.94
N ASN A 613 -12.32 21.92 3.51
CA ASN A 613 -12.38 22.12 4.97
C ASN A 613 -13.80 21.91 5.53
N PHE A 614 -14.69 21.30 4.75
CA PHE A 614 -16.10 21.06 5.10
C PHE A 614 -16.91 22.34 5.40
N ARG A 615 -16.44 23.50 4.92
CA ARG A 615 -17.14 24.76 5.03
C ARG A 615 -18.11 24.97 3.88
N ILE A 616 -19.27 25.53 4.19
CA ILE A 616 -20.28 25.84 3.20
C ILE A 616 -19.84 27.05 2.36
N VAL A 617 -20.02 26.93 1.06
CA VAL A 617 -19.78 27.96 0.06
C VAL A 617 -21.09 28.22 -0.66
N VAL A 618 -21.51 29.46 -0.73
CA VAL A 618 -22.74 29.89 -1.43
C VAL A 618 -22.38 30.95 -2.46
N ALA A 619 -22.80 30.76 -3.70
CA ALA A 619 -22.59 31.71 -4.79
C ALA A 619 -23.81 31.75 -5.73
N LYS A 620 -24.26 32.97 -6.12
CA LYS A 620 -25.11 33.11 -7.30
C LYS A 620 -24.30 32.83 -8.55
N THR A 621 -24.85 32.08 -9.46
CA THR A 621 -24.19 31.65 -10.69
C THR A 621 -25.22 31.43 -11.81
N ALA A 622 -24.73 31.13 -13.00
CA ALA A 622 -25.58 30.71 -14.11
C ALA A 622 -25.04 29.44 -14.73
N VAL A 623 -25.90 28.65 -15.34
CA VAL A 623 -25.52 27.48 -16.10
C VAL A 623 -24.83 27.88 -17.39
N THR A 624 -23.55 27.51 -17.52
CA THR A 624 -22.76 27.83 -18.72
C THR A 624 -22.99 26.85 -19.85
N ASP A 625 -23.05 25.55 -19.50
CA ASP A 625 -23.27 24.51 -20.50
C ASP A 625 -23.93 23.28 -19.88
N ILE A 626 -24.63 22.53 -20.73
CA ILE A 626 -25.17 21.20 -20.39
C ILE A 626 -24.83 20.26 -21.53
N THR A 627 -23.88 19.37 -21.27
CA THR A 627 -23.36 18.49 -22.30
C THR A 627 -23.42 17.02 -21.86
N THR A 628 -23.47 16.12 -22.82
CA THR A 628 -23.38 14.68 -22.53
C THR A 628 -21.94 14.29 -22.40
N VAL A 629 -21.58 13.67 -21.28
CA VAL A 629 -20.22 13.22 -21.00
C VAL A 629 -20.18 11.74 -20.61
N SER A 630 -19.04 11.13 -20.88
CA SER A 630 -18.62 9.85 -20.32
C SER A 630 -17.25 10.05 -19.70
N ILE A 631 -17.14 9.72 -18.42
CA ILE A 631 -15.88 9.91 -17.68
C ILE A 631 -14.84 8.89 -18.21
N PRO A 632 -13.60 9.29 -18.48
CA PRO A 632 -12.57 8.40 -18.99
C PRO A 632 -12.28 7.22 -18.07
N ALA A 633 -11.99 6.06 -18.67
CA ALA A 633 -11.66 4.85 -17.94
C ALA A 633 -10.27 4.94 -17.30
N ASN A 634 -10.11 4.31 -16.13
CA ASN A 634 -8.80 4.05 -15.54
C ASN A 634 -8.28 2.71 -16.05
N ALA A 635 -7.18 2.73 -16.80
CA ALA A 635 -6.64 1.53 -17.46
C ALA A 635 -5.90 0.61 -16.48
N SER A 636 -5.18 1.16 -15.52
CA SER A 636 -4.35 0.39 -14.58
C SER A 636 -5.16 -0.27 -13.45
N ALA A 637 -6.25 0.38 -13.03
CA ALA A 637 -7.13 -0.13 -11.99
C ALA A 637 -8.59 0.16 -12.37
N PRO A 638 -9.22 -0.70 -13.20
CA PRO A 638 -10.60 -0.52 -13.62
C PRO A 638 -11.52 -0.32 -12.42
N ARG A 639 -12.19 0.83 -12.37
CA ARG A 639 -13.14 1.18 -11.31
C ARG A 639 -14.35 1.88 -11.89
N TYR A 640 -15.41 1.95 -11.08
CA TYR A 640 -16.64 2.63 -11.47
C TYR A 640 -16.31 4.01 -12.06
N ARG A 641 -16.95 4.29 -13.20
CA ARG A 641 -16.99 5.58 -13.87
C ARG A 641 -18.39 5.89 -14.34
N ALA A 642 -18.78 7.13 -14.29
CA ALA A 642 -20.07 7.54 -14.83
C ALA A 642 -20.01 7.58 -16.36
N LEU A 643 -21.04 7.03 -16.96
CA LEU A 643 -21.20 6.93 -18.41
C LEU A 643 -22.50 7.54 -18.86
N ASN A 644 -22.53 8.04 -20.08
CA ASN A 644 -23.74 8.50 -20.72
C ASN A 644 -24.56 9.40 -19.79
N LEU A 645 -23.97 10.48 -19.26
CA LEU A 645 -24.65 11.39 -18.35
C LEU A 645 -24.70 12.82 -18.88
N ASP A 646 -25.80 13.51 -18.59
CA ASP A 646 -25.91 14.95 -18.80
C ASP A 646 -25.19 15.69 -17.67
N ALA A 647 -24.15 16.42 -18.01
CA ALA A 647 -23.31 17.17 -17.09
C ALA A 647 -23.57 18.66 -17.21
N ILE A 648 -23.74 19.33 -16.08
CA ILE A 648 -23.96 20.76 -15.97
C ILE A 648 -22.67 21.43 -15.51
N THR A 649 -22.28 22.49 -16.21
CA THR A 649 -21.21 23.40 -15.78
C THR A 649 -21.78 24.77 -15.43
N VAL A 650 -21.13 25.47 -14.52
CA VAL A 650 -21.57 26.76 -13.98
C VAL A 650 -20.46 27.80 -14.03
N ASP A 651 -20.88 29.08 -14.12
CA ASP A 651 -19.97 30.24 -14.17
C ASP A 651 -19.53 30.69 -12.77
N THR A 652 -18.79 29.79 -12.06
CA THR A 652 -18.16 30.19 -10.80
C THR A 652 -16.90 29.39 -10.56
N GLY A 653 -15.79 30.06 -10.26
CA GLY A 653 -14.54 29.39 -9.87
C GLY A 653 -14.62 28.65 -8.52
N LEU A 654 -15.63 28.92 -7.71
CA LEU A 654 -15.84 28.26 -6.41
C LEU A 654 -16.32 26.82 -6.57
N SER A 655 -17.00 26.51 -7.68
CA SER A 655 -17.49 25.15 -7.95
C SER A 655 -16.37 24.11 -8.04
N GLY A 656 -15.21 24.46 -8.60
CA GLY A 656 -14.04 23.59 -8.69
C GLY A 656 -13.33 23.34 -7.36
N GLN A 657 -13.66 24.12 -6.32
CA GLN A 657 -13.09 23.96 -4.97
C GLN A 657 -13.99 23.09 -4.06
N CYS A 658 -15.19 22.74 -4.54
CA CYS A 658 -16.18 22.03 -3.77
C CYS A 658 -16.39 20.62 -4.35
N THR A 659 -16.19 19.61 -3.51
CA THR A 659 -16.34 18.19 -3.91
C THR A 659 -17.79 17.76 -4.04
N ASN A 660 -18.70 18.37 -3.27
CA ASN A 660 -20.13 18.07 -3.27
C ASN A 660 -20.95 19.32 -3.02
N GLY A 661 -22.20 19.30 -3.47
CA GLY A 661 -23.13 20.38 -3.27
C GLY A 661 -24.40 20.22 -4.09
N VAL A 662 -25.09 21.34 -4.29
CA VAL A 662 -26.30 21.41 -5.11
C VAL A 662 -26.37 22.72 -5.91
N LEU A 663 -27.13 22.70 -6.99
CA LEU A 663 -27.66 23.89 -7.64
C LEU A 663 -29.11 24.08 -7.16
N LEU A 664 -29.42 25.25 -6.63
CA LEU A 664 -30.66 25.54 -5.92
C LEU A 664 -31.38 26.70 -6.60
N GLY A 665 -32.67 26.55 -6.80
CA GLY A 665 -33.55 27.66 -7.20
C GLY A 665 -33.78 28.65 -6.07
N ASP A 666 -34.20 29.88 -6.38
CA ASP A 666 -34.58 30.90 -5.38
C ASP A 666 -35.75 30.44 -4.48
N ASP A 667 -36.54 29.49 -4.95
CA ASP A 667 -37.64 28.81 -4.25
C ASP A 667 -37.20 27.71 -3.27
N GLY A 668 -35.90 27.42 -3.21
CA GLY A 668 -35.35 26.36 -2.37
C GLY A 668 -35.46 24.94 -2.94
N VAL A 669 -35.81 24.80 -4.22
CA VAL A 669 -35.86 23.52 -4.91
C VAL A 669 -34.51 23.17 -5.52
N VAL A 670 -34.02 21.98 -5.28
CA VAL A 670 -32.75 21.47 -5.81
C VAL A 670 -32.92 21.12 -7.28
N GLN A 671 -32.20 21.78 -8.15
CA GLN A 671 -32.26 21.62 -9.59
C GLN A 671 -31.25 20.61 -10.12
N ALA A 672 -30.07 20.54 -9.45
CA ALA A 672 -29.02 19.59 -9.77
C ALA A 672 -28.19 19.26 -8.52
N LEU A 673 -27.59 18.08 -8.50
CA LEU A 673 -26.53 17.70 -7.57
C LEU A 673 -25.18 18.13 -8.11
N TRP A 674 -24.33 18.67 -7.28
CA TRP A 674 -22.93 18.92 -7.61
C TRP A 674 -22.07 17.78 -7.10
N LEU A 675 -21.47 17.01 -7.99
CA LEU A 675 -20.81 15.75 -7.68
C LEU A 675 -19.37 15.75 -8.22
N ASN A 676 -18.50 15.01 -7.56
CA ASN A 676 -17.17 14.71 -8.03
C ASN A 676 -17.12 13.38 -8.79
N TYR A 677 -16.29 13.31 -9.82
CA TYR A 677 -16.09 12.16 -10.69
C TYR A 677 -14.60 11.92 -10.84
N PHE A 678 -14.17 10.66 -10.83
CA PHE A 678 -12.77 10.29 -11.01
C PHE A 678 -12.56 9.56 -12.33
N GLY A 679 -11.59 10.01 -13.10
CA GLY A 679 -11.18 9.38 -14.35
C GLY A 679 -9.72 9.69 -14.67
N GLU A 680 -9.13 8.97 -15.60
CA GLU A 680 -7.79 9.30 -16.09
C GLU A 680 -7.84 10.46 -17.10
N ARG A 681 -6.81 11.28 -17.14
CA ARG A 681 -6.71 12.40 -18.07
C ARG A 681 -6.56 11.90 -19.50
N THR A 682 -5.75 10.86 -19.67
CA THR A 682 -5.53 10.15 -20.93
C THR A 682 -5.25 8.69 -20.59
N ALA A 683 -5.45 7.79 -21.53
CA ALA A 683 -5.20 6.36 -21.34
C ALA A 683 -3.77 6.01 -20.87
N ASN A 684 -2.82 6.92 -21.02
CA ASN A 684 -1.41 6.71 -20.67
C ASN A 684 -0.93 7.55 -19.48
N SER A 685 -1.78 8.35 -18.84
CA SER A 685 -1.31 9.29 -17.82
C SER A 685 -1.09 8.66 -16.43
N HIS A 686 -1.72 7.55 -16.15
CA HIS A 686 -1.77 6.89 -14.82
C HIS A 686 -2.11 7.83 -13.65
N LYS A 687 -2.58 9.03 -13.94
CA LYS A 687 -2.99 10.04 -12.96
C LYS A 687 -4.49 10.24 -13.02
N ASP A 688 -5.12 10.11 -11.88
CA ASP A 688 -6.53 10.46 -11.73
C ASP A 688 -6.72 11.98 -11.85
N ILE A 689 -7.78 12.34 -12.57
CA ILE A 689 -8.32 13.68 -12.55
C ILE A 689 -9.68 13.65 -11.90
N GLU A 690 -9.91 14.61 -11.05
CA GLU A 690 -11.20 14.86 -10.45
C GLU A 690 -11.96 15.90 -11.28
N TYR A 691 -13.15 15.51 -11.74
CA TYR A 691 -14.09 16.37 -12.42
C TYR A 691 -15.20 16.76 -11.47
N HIS A 692 -15.63 18.02 -11.49
CA HIS A 692 -16.74 18.52 -10.69
C HIS A 692 -17.85 18.99 -11.63
N LEU A 693 -18.98 18.30 -11.62
CA LEU A 693 -20.07 18.50 -12.56
C LEU A 693 -21.41 18.45 -11.86
N GLY A 694 -22.35 19.24 -12.33
CA GLY A 694 -23.74 19.17 -11.92
C GLY A 694 -24.47 18.00 -12.61
N PHE A 695 -25.33 17.30 -11.86
CA PHE A 695 -26.17 16.23 -12.36
C PHE A 695 -27.66 16.57 -12.14
N PRO A 696 -28.49 16.64 -13.19
CA PRO A 696 -29.86 17.16 -13.09
C PRO A 696 -30.78 16.24 -12.27
N THR A 697 -31.58 16.81 -11.37
CA THR A 697 -32.46 16.05 -10.49
C THR A 697 -33.59 15.29 -11.21
N PRO A 698 -34.15 15.74 -12.34
CA PRO A 698 -35.18 14.94 -13.05
C PRO A 698 -34.66 13.56 -13.47
N SER A 699 -33.38 13.40 -13.72
CA SER A 699 -32.78 12.09 -14.05
C SER A 699 -32.73 11.12 -12.86
N ILE A 700 -32.84 11.62 -11.63
CA ILE A 700 -32.77 10.83 -10.41
C ILE A 700 -34.18 10.46 -9.90
N LEU A 701 -35.17 11.31 -10.17
CA LEU A 701 -36.52 11.20 -9.60
C LEU A 701 -37.20 9.83 -9.84
N PRO A 702 -37.10 9.20 -11.02
CA PRO A 702 -37.76 7.92 -11.26
C PRO A 702 -37.29 6.82 -10.31
N VAL A 703 -36.01 6.86 -9.93
CA VAL A 703 -35.40 5.92 -8.96
C VAL A 703 -35.74 6.31 -7.53
N THR A 704 -35.52 7.58 -7.17
CA THR A 704 -35.74 8.04 -5.78
C THR A 704 -37.18 7.94 -5.36
N ALA A 705 -38.13 8.23 -6.25
CA ALA A 705 -39.56 8.11 -5.97
C ALA A 705 -39.99 6.67 -5.62
N LYS A 706 -39.45 5.66 -6.30
CA LYS A 706 -39.71 4.25 -5.97
C LYS A 706 -39.08 3.88 -4.62
N ILE A 707 -37.84 4.30 -4.37
CA ILE A 707 -37.16 4.00 -3.11
C ILE A 707 -37.85 4.69 -1.92
N GLN A 708 -38.35 5.90 -2.10
CA GLN A 708 -39.20 6.59 -1.10
C GLN A 708 -40.50 5.86 -0.81
N GLN A 709 -41.02 5.08 -1.76
CA GLN A 709 -42.16 4.18 -1.56
C GLN A 709 -41.78 2.82 -0.95
N GLY A 710 -40.48 2.59 -0.70
CA GLY A 710 -39.97 1.32 -0.18
C GLY A 710 -39.70 0.27 -1.24
N ILE A 711 -39.69 0.64 -2.52
CA ILE A 711 -39.46 -0.25 -3.65
C ILE A 711 -38.05 0.00 -4.19
N ILE A 712 -37.16 -0.97 -4.07
CA ILE A 712 -35.84 -0.92 -4.70
C ILE A 712 -36.05 -1.29 -6.19
N PRO A 713 -35.76 -0.38 -7.13
CA PRO A 713 -35.97 -0.66 -8.54
C PRO A 713 -34.97 -1.70 -9.06
N ASN A 714 -35.48 -2.68 -9.78
CA ASN A 714 -34.66 -3.65 -10.50
C ASN A 714 -34.30 -3.08 -11.86
N LEU A 715 -33.24 -2.31 -11.95
CA LEU A 715 -32.83 -1.67 -13.20
C LEU A 715 -32.23 -2.65 -14.19
N ARG A 716 -32.50 -2.41 -15.44
CA ARG A 716 -31.86 -3.03 -16.60
C ARG A 716 -31.25 -1.94 -17.48
N ILE A 717 -30.13 -2.17 -18.09
CA ILE A 717 -29.42 -1.20 -18.93
C ILE A 717 -29.11 -1.74 -20.31
N LEU A 718 -28.96 -0.83 -21.26
CA LEU A 718 -28.28 -1.11 -22.53
C LEU A 718 -26.78 -1.20 -22.23
N ASN A 719 -26.20 -2.38 -22.36
CA ASN A 719 -24.80 -2.64 -21.98
C ASN A 719 -23.83 -2.04 -23.00
N MET A 720 -23.83 -0.71 -23.12
CA MET A 720 -23.05 0.02 -24.11
C MET A 720 -22.64 1.41 -23.63
N GLU A 721 -21.58 1.92 -24.21
CA GLU A 721 -21.16 3.32 -24.14
C GLU A 721 -21.56 4.03 -25.43
N SER A 722 -22.18 5.19 -25.31
CA SER A 722 -22.58 6.01 -26.46
C SER A 722 -21.78 7.31 -26.52
N TYR A 723 -21.81 7.93 -27.65
CA TYR A 723 -21.40 9.33 -27.83
C TYR A 723 -22.40 10.10 -28.67
N VAL A 724 -22.35 11.40 -28.49
CA VAL A 724 -23.26 12.33 -29.17
C VAL A 724 -22.84 12.49 -30.63
N VAL A 725 -23.83 12.38 -31.53
CA VAL A 725 -23.66 12.66 -32.95
C VAL A 725 -24.47 13.88 -33.30
N GLN A 726 -23.83 14.90 -33.86
CA GLN A 726 -24.50 16.09 -34.37
C GLN A 726 -25.23 15.82 -35.68
N MET A 727 -26.25 16.56 -35.97
CA MET A 727 -27.11 16.35 -37.15
C MET A 727 -26.33 16.32 -38.47
N SER A 728 -25.28 17.14 -38.61
CA SER A 728 -24.43 17.10 -39.83
C SER A 728 -23.72 15.76 -40.02
N GLN A 729 -23.23 15.17 -38.91
CA GLN A 729 -22.60 13.85 -38.92
C GLN A 729 -23.66 12.76 -39.14
N ALA A 730 -24.80 12.87 -38.49
CA ALA A 730 -25.89 11.94 -38.65
C ALA A 730 -26.36 11.80 -40.11
N ARG A 731 -26.47 12.91 -40.85
CA ARG A 731 -26.77 12.93 -42.30
C ARG A 731 -25.73 12.15 -43.10
N ILE A 732 -24.43 12.39 -42.83
CA ILE A 732 -23.31 11.72 -43.52
C ILE A 732 -23.38 10.21 -43.26
N MET A 733 -23.82 9.82 -42.07
CA MET A 733 -23.92 8.43 -41.64
C MET A 733 -25.25 7.77 -42.08
N GLY A 734 -26.09 8.47 -42.85
CA GLY A 734 -27.28 7.92 -43.50
C GLY A 734 -28.58 8.05 -42.71
N VAL A 735 -28.63 8.92 -41.68
CA VAL A 735 -29.93 9.25 -41.05
C VAL A 735 -30.79 10.09 -42.00
N ALA A 736 -32.02 9.64 -42.24
CA ALA A 736 -32.95 10.31 -43.14
C ALA A 736 -33.37 11.69 -42.61
N GLU A 737 -33.65 12.63 -43.55
CA GLU A 737 -33.98 14.00 -43.21
C GLU A 737 -35.21 14.13 -42.32
N ASP A 738 -36.17 13.28 -42.50
CA ASP A 738 -37.38 13.22 -41.63
C ASP A 738 -37.04 13.00 -40.17
N TRP A 739 -36.06 12.17 -39.88
CA TRP A 739 -35.59 11.96 -38.51
C TRP A 739 -34.81 13.16 -37.97
N ILE A 740 -33.98 13.78 -38.80
CA ILE A 740 -33.29 15.03 -38.46
C ILE A 740 -34.28 16.10 -38.03
N GLN A 741 -35.37 16.27 -38.79
CA GLN A 741 -36.41 17.25 -38.47
C GLN A 741 -37.13 16.85 -37.15
N LYS A 742 -37.52 15.62 -36.98
CA LYS A 742 -38.16 15.16 -35.73
C LYS A 742 -37.32 15.39 -34.50
N VAL A 743 -36.01 15.13 -34.58
CA VAL A 743 -35.06 15.40 -33.49
C VAL A 743 -34.96 16.89 -33.20
N SER A 744 -34.88 17.72 -34.24
CA SER A 744 -34.81 19.17 -34.10
C SER A 744 -36.08 19.75 -33.46
N GLU A 745 -37.25 19.21 -33.75
CA GLU A 745 -38.51 19.59 -33.14
C GLU A 745 -38.64 19.09 -31.68
N ALA A 746 -38.20 17.84 -31.40
CA ALA A 746 -38.30 17.25 -30.08
C ALA A 746 -37.30 17.82 -29.08
N ASN A 747 -36.10 18.20 -29.54
CA ASN A 747 -35.05 18.78 -28.70
C ASN A 747 -34.35 19.93 -29.39
N PRO A 748 -35.00 21.08 -29.48
CA PRO A 748 -34.47 22.26 -30.19
C PRO A 748 -33.22 22.84 -29.54
N SER A 749 -32.92 22.54 -28.29
CA SER A 749 -31.76 23.03 -27.54
C SER A 749 -30.48 22.27 -27.83
N ARG A 750 -30.54 20.98 -28.30
CA ARG A 750 -29.34 20.15 -28.43
C ARG A 750 -29.11 19.50 -29.78
N HIS A 751 -30.13 19.37 -30.62
CA HIS A 751 -30.04 18.81 -31.98
C HIS A 751 -29.05 17.62 -32.10
N GLN A 752 -29.27 16.57 -31.31
CA GLN A 752 -28.31 15.46 -31.18
C GLN A 752 -29.00 14.09 -31.25
N LEU A 753 -28.25 13.09 -31.69
CA LEU A 753 -28.55 11.66 -31.59
C LEU A 753 -27.39 10.95 -30.86
N PHE A 754 -27.59 9.68 -30.53
CA PHE A 754 -26.60 8.86 -29.87
C PHE A 754 -26.15 7.71 -30.75
N MET A 755 -24.82 7.56 -30.87
CA MET A 755 -24.21 6.44 -31.59
C MET A 755 -23.49 5.54 -30.60
N VAL A 756 -23.61 4.23 -30.78
CA VAL A 756 -22.92 3.23 -30.00
C VAL A 756 -21.42 3.33 -30.23
N ARG A 757 -20.67 3.65 -29.23
CA ARG A 757 -19.20 3.72 -29.23
C ARG A 757 -18.58 2.35 -28.96
N LYS A 758 -19.16 1.61 -28.01
CA LYS A 758 -18.64 0.34 -27.55
C LYS A 758 -19.78 -0.47 -26.93
N VAL A 759 -19.72 -1.77 -27.10
CA VAL A 759 -20.59 -2.72 -26.40
C VAL A 759 -19.77 -3.46 -25.35
N ASP A 760 -20.23 -3.47 -24.11
CA ASP A 760 -19.53 -4.06 -22.99
C ASP A 760 -19.67 -5.59 -22.97
N CYS A 761 -18.71 -6.29 -22.35
CA CYS A 761 -18.80 -7.72 -22.15
C CYS A 761 -19.97 -8.07 -21.19
N PRO A 762 -20.96 -8.87 -21.59
CA PRO A 762 -22.10 -9.19 -20.72
C PRO A 762 -21.69 -10.10 -19.55
N PRO A 763 -22.52 -10.19 -18.48
CA PRO A 763 -22.34 -11.17 -17.41
C PRO A 763 -22.39 -12.63 -17.92
N PRO A 764 -21.74 -13.58 -17.25
CA PRO A 764 -21.57 -14.95 -17.73
C PRO A 764 -22.90 -15.72 -17.87
N ASN A 765 -23.86 -15.40 -17.00
CA ASN A 765 -25.18 -16.02 -16.99
C ASN A 765 -26.18 -15.33 -17.89
N PHE A 766 -25.78 -14.22 -18.49
CA PHE A 766 -26.65 -13.49 -19.39
C PHE A 766 -26.97 -14.33 -20.64
N ARG A 767 -28.25 -14.51 -20.91
CA ARG A 767 -28.75 -15.17 -22.12
C ARG A 767 -29.71 -14.21 -22.77
N PRO A 768 -29.38 -13.67 -23.96
CA PRO A 768 -30.27 -12.80 -24.68
C PRO A 768 -31.56 -13.57 -25.04
N ALA A 769 -32.69 -12.88 -25.01
CA ALA A 769 -33.96 -13.47 -25.36
C ALA A 769 -33.94 -14.02 -26.81
N PRO A 770 -34.65 -15.11 -27.11
CA PRO A 770 -34.70 -15.65 -28.47
C PRO A 770 -35.15 -14.58 -29.48
N GLY A 771 -34.38 -14.45 -30.57
CA GLY A 771 -34.67 -13.46 -31.62
C GLY A 771 -34.28 -12.02 -31.28
N SER A 772 -33.53 -11.79 -30.16
CA SER A 772 -32.91 -10.49 -29.90
C SER A 772 -31.52 -10.40 -30.53
N GLU A 773 -31.13 -9.19 -30.89
CA GLU A 773 -29.85 -8.85 -31.50
C GLU A 773 -29.19 -7.74 -30.70
N SER A 774 -27.89 -7.88 -30.40
CA SER A 774 -27.13 -6.86 -29.69
C SER A 774 -26.87 -5.66 -30.60
N LEU A 775 -26.80 -4.48 -29.99
CA LEU A 775 -26.29 -3.28 -30.64
C LEU A 775 -24.84 -3.52 -31.09
N GLN A 776 -24.42 -2.82 -32.11
CA GLN A 776 -23.04 -2.86 -32.65
C GLN A 776 -22.42 -1.48 -32.61
N GLU A 777 -21.10 -1.44 -32.59
CA GLU A 777 -20.36 -0.18 -32.71
C GLU A 777 -20.71 0.51 -34.03
N GLY A 778 -21.05 1.80 -33.95
CA GLY A 778 -21.50 2.60 -35.10
C GLY A 778 -23.02 2.66 -35.28
N ASP A 779 -23.85 1.90 -34.55
CA ASP A 779 -25.31 2.00 -34.60
C ASP A 779 -25.76 3.36 -34.06
N ILE A 780 -26.59 4.09 -34.81
CA ILE A 780 -27.22 5.33 -34.36
C ILE A 780 -28.62 4.97 -33.87
N ILE A 781 -28.93 5.29 -32.62
CA ILE A 781 -30.25 5.01 -32.01
C ILE A 781 -31.21 6.12 -32.37
N LEU A 782 -32.31 5.76 -33.00
CA LEU A 782 -33.41 6.68 -33.31
C LEU A 782 -34.53 6.56 -32.27
N THR A 783 -35.06 5.35 -32.06
CA THR A 783 -36.11 5.13 -31.08
C THR A 783 -35.89 3.85 -30.29
N LEU A 784 -36.37 3.88 -29.03
CA LEU A 784 -36.51 2.69 -28.19
C LEU A 784 -37.98 2.57 -27.75
N ASP A 785 -38.56 1.41 -27.98
CA ASP A 785 -40.04 1.16 -27.77
C ASP A 785 -40.92 2.27 -28.38
N GLY A 786 -40.54 2.79 -29.55
CA GLY A 786 -41.26 3.85 -30.24
C GLY A 786 -40.99 5.28 -29.71
N GLN A 787 -40.25 5.44 -28.61
CA GLN A 787 -39.86 6.75 -28.08
C GLN A 787 -38.58 7.25 -28.77
N LEU A 788 -38.65 8.46 -29.31
CA LEU A 788 -37.46 9.14 -29.88
C LEU A 788 -36.44 9.41 -28.80
N ILE A 789 -35.16 9.08 -29.05
CA ILE A 789 -34.08 9.23 -28.10
C ILE A 789 -33.23 10.46 -28.44
N THR A 790 -33.31 11.47 -27.59
CA THR A 790 -32.56 12.73 -27.73
C THR A 790 -31.81 13.15 -26.47
N ARG A 791 -32.09 12.46 -25.35
CA ARG A 791 -31.42 12.65 -24.05
C ARG A 791 -30.83 11.36 -23.55
N VAL A 792 -29.73 11.46 -22.87
CA VAL A 792 -29.07 10.29 -22.25
C VAL A 792 -29.94 9.60 -21.22
N SER A 793 -30.69 10.37 -20.45
CA SER A 793 -31.64 9.80 -19.46
C SER A 793 -32.73 8.89 -20.06
N GLU A 794 -32.96 9.00 -21.36
CA GLU A 794 -33.89 8.15 -22.09
C GLU A 794 -33.30 6.79 -22.48
N LEU A 795 -31.94 6.65 -22.36
CA LEU A 795 -31.23 5.42 -22.72
C LEU A 795 -31.17 4.39 -21.57
N ASP A 796 -31.20 4.81 -20.31
CA ASP A 796 -30.82 3.96 -19.18
C ASP A 796 -31.74 4.03 -17.95
N ILE A 797 -32.80 4.85 -17.98
CA ILE A 797 -33.67 4.97 -16.83
C ILE A 797 -34.84 3.94 -16.90
N MET A 798 -34.87 3.09 -15.86
CA MET A 798 -36.00 2.26 -15.52
C MET A 798 -36.42 1.25 -16.59
N TYR A 799 -35.49 0.76 -17.36
CA TYR A 799 -35.79 -0.37 -18.23
C TYR A 799 -36.05 -1.63 -17.36
N ASP A 800 -37.33 -1.90 -17.14
CA ASP A 800 -37.80 -3.12 -16.48
C ASP A 800 -38.07 -4.27 -17.45
N LYS A 801 -37.96 -4.02 -18.76
CA LYS A 801 -38.13 -4.99 -19.83
C LYS A 801 -36.84 -5.71 -20.19
N GLU A 802 -36.93 -7.00 -20.44
CA GLU A 802 -35.79 -7.81 -20.90
C GLU A 802 -35.36 -7.49 -22.33
N VAL A 803 -36.29 -6.99 -23.14
CA VAL A 803 -36.06 -6.68 -24.55
C VAL A 803 -36.76 -5.38 -24.91
N LEU A 804 -36.06 -4.53 -25.64
CA LEU A 804 -36.55 -3.27 -26.18
C LEU A 804 -36.67 -3.36 -27.72
N ASP A 805 -37.75 -2.83 -28.29
CA ASP A 805 -37.84 -2.63 -29.74
C ASP A 805 -37.07 -1.37 -30.12
N ALA A 806 -35.93 -1.52 -30.81
CA ALA A 806 -35.09 -0.43 -31.25
C ALA A 806 -35.16 -0.20 -32.74
N LEU A 807 -35.31 1.06 -33.14
CA LEU A 807 -35.06 1.52 -34.49
C LEU A 807 -33.70 2.21 -34.52
N ILE A 808 -32.79 1.70 -35.31
CA ILE A 808 -31.43 2.19 -35.43
C ILE A 808 -31.05 2.47 -36.89
N VAL A 809 -30.02 3.25 -37.11
CA VAL A 809 -29.35 3.33 -38.39
C VAL A 809 -28.05 2.58 -38.31
N ARG A 810 -27.91 1.53 -39.14
CA ARG A 810 -26.71 0.69 -39.23
C ARG A 810 -26.20 0.68 -40.67
N ASN A 811 -24.99 1.06 -40.91
CA ASN A 811 -24.37 1.17 -42.25
C ASN A 811 -25.25 2.00 -43.23
N GLY A 812 -25.83 3.10 -42.75
CA GLY A 812 -26.63 4.02 -43.51
C GLY A 812 -28.06 3.53 -43.83
N GLN A 813 -28.52 2.45 -43.21
CA GLN A 813 -29.85 1.92 -43.38
C GLN A 813 -30.62 1.84 -42.09
N GLU A 814 -31.91 2.17 -42.12
CA GLU A 814 -32.78 1.99 -40.96
C GLU A 814 -33.06 0.49 -40.75
N VAL A 815 -32.84 0.03 -39.55
CA VAL A 815 -33.03 -1.36 -39.14
C VAL A 815 -33.81 -1.42 -37.84
N ARG A 816 -34.82 -2.28 -37.77
CA ARG A 816 -35.52 -2.60 -36.52
C ARG A 816 -34.97 -3.86 -35.93
N ILE A 817 -34.56 -3.77 -34.69
CA ILE A 817 -33.98 -4.90 -33.92
C ILE A 817 -34.65 -4.98 -32.55
N LYS A 818 -34.63 -6.18 -31.98
CA LYS A 818 -34.98 -6.41 -30.57
C LYS A 818 -33.69 -6.43 -29.74
N VAL A 819 -33.44 -5.39 -28.94
CA VAL A 819 -32.22 -5.24 -28.16
C VAL A 819 -32.44 -5.83 -26.78
N PRO A 820 -31.60 -6.78 -26.34
CA PRO A 820 -31.67 -7.32 -24.98
C PRO A 820 -31.08 -6.32 -23.99
N THR A 821 -31.66 -6.18 -22.81
CA THR A 821 -31.15 -5.40 -21.71
C THR A 821 -30.52 -6.30 -20.67
N VAL A 822 -29.51 -5.78 -19.95
CA VAL A 822 -28.76 -6.51 -18.93
C VAL A 822 -29.21 -6.07 -17.53
N PRO A 823 -29.55 -7.03 -16.62
CA PRO A 823 -29.90 -6.69 -15.24
C PRO A 823 -28.68 -6.13 -14.49
N THR A 824 -28.86 -5.02 -13.78
CA THR A 824 -27.76 -4.30 -13.12
C THR A 824 -27.24 -5.04 -11.89
N ALA A 825 -28.05 -5.85 -11.23
CA ALA A 825 -27.65 -6.67 -10.10
C ALA A 825 -26.51 -7.65 -10.46
N ASP A 826 -26.42 -8.09 -11.71
CA ASP A 826 -25.36 -8.99 -12.18
C ASP A 826 -24.00 -8.26 -12.39
N LEU A 827 -24.02 -6.94 -12.42
CA LEU A 827 -22.85 -6.09 -12.68
C LEU A 827 -22.18 -5.59 -11.41
N GLU A 828 -22.88 -5.57 -10.29
CA GLU A 828 -22.36 -5.10 -9.00
C GLU A 828 -21.67 -6.24 -8.23
N THR A 829 -20.65 -5.87 -7.45
CA THR A 829 -19.92 -6.81 -6.59
C THR A 829 -20.68 -7.00 -5.28
N ASP A 830 -21.21 -8.18 -5.05
CA ASP A 830 -21.99 -8.57 -3.88
C ASP A 830 -21.20 -9.40 -2.87
N ARG A 831 -20.06 -9.94 -3.28
CA ARG A 831 -19.18 -10.75 -2.43
C ARG A 831 -17.73 -10.72 -2.91
N ALA A 832 -16.83 -10.90 -1.97
CA ALA A 832 -15.41 -11.09 -2.22
C ALA A 832 -14.89 -12.26 -1.39
N VAL A 833 -13.87 -12.94 -1.90
CA VAL A 833 -13.18 -14.02 -1.21
C VAL A 833 -11.75 -13.60 -0.97
N VAL A 834 -11.32 -13.66 0.27
CA VAL A 834 -9.92 -13.46 0.62
C VAL A 834 -9.28 -14.84 0.73
N PHE A 835 -8.29 -15.10 -0.11
CA PHE A 835 -7.62 -16.40 -0.18
C PHE A 835 -6.13 -16.25 -0.49
N CYS A 836 -5.29 -16.84 0.33
CA CYS A 836 -3.82 -16.81 0.18
C CYS A 836 -3.24 -15.41 -0.12
N GLY A 837 -3.73 -14.39 0.60
CA GLY A 837 -3.27 -13.01 0.40
C GLY A 837 -3.78 -12.33 -0.88
N ALA A 838 -4.75 -12.93 -1.56
CA ALA A 838 -5.44 -12.31 -2.68
C ALA A 838 -6.90 -12.00 -2.33
N VAL A 839 -7.43 -10.93 -2.90
CA VAL A 839 -8.87 -10.63 -2.90
C VAL A 839 -9.42 -11.02 -4.26
N LEU A 840 -10.33 -11.99 -4.25
CA LEU A 840 -10.98 -12.55 -5.42
C LEU A 840 -12.44 -12.08 -5.46
N GLN A 841 -12.91 -11.69 -6.61
CA GLN A 841 -14.29 -11.29 -6.86
C GLN A 841 -14.73 -11.67 -8.29
N LYS A 842 -16.00 -11.55 -8.59
CA LYS A 842 -16.44 -11.58 -9.99
C LYS A 842 -15.95 -10.32 -10.71
N PRO A 843 -15.64 -10.38 -12.02
CA PRO A 843 -15.31 -9.18 -12.78
C PRO A 843 -16.47 -8.19 -12.73
N HIS A 844 -16.23 -7.05 -12.08
CA HIS A 844 -17.24 -5.98 -11.96
C HIS A 844 -17.39 -5.20 -13.26
N HIS A 845 -18.41 -4.34 -13.34
CA HIS A 845 -18.79 -3.65 -14.57
C HIS A 845 -17.63 -2.91 -15.24
N ALA A 846 -16.80 -2.19 -14.48
CA ALA A 846 -15.68 -1.45 -15.06
C ALA A 846 -14.63 -2.34 -15.76
N VAL A 847 -14.42 -3.57 -15.27
CA VAL A 847 -13.56 -4.56 -15.94
C VAL A 847 -14.24 -5.02 -17.25
N ARG A 848 -15.56 -5.30 -17.21
CA ARG A 848 -16.31 -5.72 -18.39
C ARG A 848 -16.38 -4.64 -19.47
N GLN A 849 -16.33 -3.38 -19.07
CA GLN A 849 -16.26 -2.25 -20.00
C GLN A 849 -14.91 -2.12 -20.73
N GLN A 850 -13.83 -2.65 -20.18
CA GLN A 850 -12.49 -2.53 -20.80
C GLN A 850 -12.15 -3.69 -21.72
N ILE A 851 -12.79 -4.83 -21.56
CA ILE A 851 -12.41 -6.08 -22.24
C ILE A 851 -13.59 -6.59 -23.08
N SER A 852 -13.37 -6.87 -24.33
CA SER A 852 -14.40 -7.40 -25.23
C SER A 852 -14.77 -8.86 -24.93
N LYS A 853 -13.84 -9.64 -24.35
CA LYS A 853 -14.04 -11.04 -23.97
C LYS A 853 -13.29 -11.35 -22.69
N LEU A 854 -13.97 -11.88 -21.71
CA LEU A 854 -13.37 -12.37 -20.47
C LEU A 854 -12.97 -13.84 -20.62
N HIS A 855 -11.76 -14.18 -20.20
CA HIS A 855 -11.26 -15.55 -20.17
C HIS A 855 -11.58 -16.26 -18.83
N SER A 856 -11.88 -15.51 -17.79
CA SER A 856 -12.20 -16.02 -16.47
C SER A 856 -13.27 -15.15 -15.79
N GLU A 857 -14.16 -15.79 -15.06
CA GLU A 857 -15.14 -15.12 -14.20
C GLU A 857 -14.63 -14.95 -12.75
N ILE A 858 -13.34 -15.20 -12.54
CA ILE A 858 -12.65 -14.86 -11.31
C ILE A 858 -11.66 -13.74 -11.61
N TYR A 859 -11.82 -12.64 -10.92
CA TYR A 859 -10.98 -11.46 -11.02
C TYR A 859 -10.19 -11.27 -9.73
N VAL A 860 -8.87 -11.16 -9.84
CA VAL A 860 -7.98 -10.84 -8.72
C VAL A 860 -7.92 -9.32 -8.60
N SER A 861 -8.69 -8.75 -7.68
CA SER A 861 -8.77 -7.31 -7.51
C SER A 861 -7.59 -6.74 -6.76
N ALA A 862 -7.00 -7.51 -5.86
CA ALA A 862 -5.79 -7.13 -5.16
C ALA A 862 -5.02 -8.35 -4.66
N ARG A 863 -3.70 -8.18 -4.51
CA ARG A 863 -2.92 -8.97 -3.59
C ARG A 863 -2.94 -8.24 -2.26
N VAL A 864 -3.49 -8.86 -1.24
CA VAL A 864 -3.46 -8.36 0.12
C VAL A 864 -2.49 -9.24 0.86
N CYS A 865 -1.47 -8.67 1.40
CA CYS A 865 -0.73 -9.34 2.44
C CYS A 865 -1.62 -9.33 3.67
N LEU A 866 -2.36 -10.39 3.82
CA LEU A 866 -2.96 -10.74 5.10
C LEU A 866 -2.01 -11.69 5.78
N CYS A 867 -1.79 -11.48 7.05
CA CYS A 867 -1.28 -12.51 7.91
C CYS A 867 -1.92 -13.85 7.50
N PRO A 868 -1.18 -14.91 7.27
CA PRO A 868 -1.75 -16.17 6.82
C PRO A 868 -2.86 -16.57 7.79
N CYS A 869 -4.07 -16.61 7.28
CA CYS A 869 -5.10 -17.40 7.92
C CYS A 869 -4.66 -18.86 7.79
N PRO A 870 -4.69 -19.66 8.84
CA PRO A 870 -4.40 -21.09 8.78
C PRO A 870 -5.34 -21.80 7.83
#